data_0767a3d2c5caaba46d9cbe0341d85ee2
#
_entry.id   0767a3d2c5caaba46d9cbe0341d85ee2
#
_cell.length_a   1.000
_cell.length_b   1.000
_cell.length_c   1.000
_cell.angle_alpha   90.00
_cell.angle_beta   90.00
_cell.angle_gamma   90.00
#
_symmetry.space_group_name_H-M   'P 1'
#
loop_
_entity.id
_entity.type
_entity.pdbx_description
1 polymer ?
#
loop_
_entity_poly.entity_id
_entity_poly.type
_entity_poly.pdbx_seq_one_letter_code
_entity_poly.pdbx_strand_id
1 'polypeptide(L)'
;MAVVRGGSYDSTSHGANTPGLVTPEQINHLISNLNLLDQIGNFEHYNMNRIRLVWSRMWSVLSDFFVSVGLSENLSVAIFVMDSLRQLAMKFLEREELANYNFQNEFLRPFVIVMQKSNSTEIRELIVRCISQMVLSRVNNVKSGWKSVFMVFTAAAADERKNIVLLAFETMEKIVREYFPYITETETTTFTDCVRCLITFTNSRFNSDVSLNAIAFLRFCAVKLAEGGLVCYEMTGDNVSSNTPDAPLSTPVPTDKDDYASYWVPLLAGLSKLTSDPRSPIRKSSLEVLFNILKDHGHLFSRQFWVGVINTIVFPIFSSLHDKKEMDEDENDEYSEGTTWDSDTCTVAADCLVDLFISFFNVIRSQLPGVVSILTGYIRSPIQGPASTGVAALMRLAGDLGNRLTEDEWREIFLALKQAATLTVPGFMKVLRTMDDVNVLGIAQSYYDVDVASDQGLSADGLDDDDLQMASYIVSRMKSHIAMQLLIIQVITDLYKSHTQPFSEANISIILDIFSSVATHSQKLNSNTVLHKKLQKACSILEISDPPLVHFENESYRSYLNFLQNMLADSPSLTNATLVESELVVVCEQILHIYLKCTGAPSEKKEPNQPVLHWILPLGSAKKEEVAARTSLVVSALEVIRGFERDLFKRCVQRLFPLLVDLVRSEHSSGEVQLVLSSILQSCIGPIIMQ
;
A
#
# COMPACT_ATOMS: atom_id res chain seq x y z
N MET A 1 -58.07 -19.86 -0.43
CA MET A 1 -57.87 -19.50 1.00
C MET A 1 -58.83 -20.25 1.95
N ALA A 2 -60.06 -20.48 1.61
CA ALA A 2 -60.97 -21.26 2.47
C ALA A 2 -60.57 -22.74 2.65
N VAL A 3 -59.89 -23.35 1.68
CA VAL A 3 -59.46 -24.74 1.69
C VAL A 3 -58.27 -24.98 2.65
N VAL A 4 -57.42 -23.97 2.88
CA VAL A 4 -56.29 -24.10 3.81
C VAL A 4 -56.71 -23.88 5.27
N ARG A 5 -57.86 -23.23 5.55
CA ARG A 5 -58.38 -23.01 6.89
C ARG A 5 -59.42 -24.08 7.36
N GLY A 6 -59.82 -25.01 6.47
CA GLY A 6 -60.82 -26.03 6.77
C GLY A 6 -60.33 -27.28 7.49
N GLY A 7 -59.08 -27.35 7.85
CA GLY A 7 -58.54 -28.41 8.68
C GLY A 7 -58.72 -28.09 10.17
N SER A 8 -59.93 -28.27 10.70
CA SER A 8 -60.18 -28.31 12.13
C SER A 8 -59.47 -29.57 12.67
N TYR A 9 -58.42 -29.39 13.39
CA TYR A 9 -57.79 -30.45 14.14
C TYR A 9 -58.63 -30.70 15.42
N ASP A 10 -59.40 -31.76 15.41
CA ASP A 10 -59.99 -32.28 16.64
C ASP A 10 -58.89 -32.78 17.54
N SER A 11 -58.64 -32.05 18.61
CA SER A 11 -57.69 -32.37 19.66
C SER A 11 -58.30 -33.35 20.66
N THR A 12 -58.34 -34.63 20.30
CA THR A 12 -58.56 -35.72 21.28
C THR A 12 -57.81 -36.98 20.87
N SER A 13 -56.53 -37.05 21.21
CA SER A 13 -55.87 -38.31 21.63
C SER A 13 -54.51 -37.97 22.25
N HIS A 14 -54.40 -38.32 23.53
CA HIS A 14 -53.16 -38.33 24.26
C HIS A 14 -52.18 -39.35 23.64
N GLY A 15 -51.09 -38.90 23.05
CA GLY A 15 -49.99 -39.75 22.59
C GLY A 15 -48.75 -38.90 22.40
N ALA A 16 -47.69 -39.29 23.10
CA ALA A 16 -46.39 -38.70 23.24
C ALA A 16 -45.91 -37.75 22.12
N ASN A 17 -45.65 -36.53 22.51
CA ASN A 17 -44.96 -35.50 21.71
C ASN A 17 -43.56 -35.92 21.36
N THR A 18 -43.31 -36.37 20.12
CA THR A 18 -42.07 -36.23 19.41
C THR A 18 -42.24 -35.17 18.34
N PRO A 19 -41.62 -33.98 18.48
CA PRO A 19 -41.72 -32.95 17.43
C PRO A 19 -40.85 -33.41 16.26
N GLY A 20 -41.46 -33.61 15.08
CA GLY A 20 -40.71 -33.68 13.86
C GLY A 20 -41.00 -34.71 12.80
N LEU A 21 -41.86 -35.74 13.06
CA LEU A 21 -42.19 -36.69 12.03
C LEU A 21 -43.58 -36.37 11.40
N VAL A 22 -43.52 -35.82 10.18
CA VAL A 22 -44.71 -35.67 9.33
C VAL A 22 -45.22 -37.08 8.98
N THR A 23 -46.49 -37.38 9.29
CA THR A 23 -47.07 -38.67 8.97
C THR A 23 -47.25 -38.85 7.46
N PRO A 24 -47.26 -40.09 6.92
CA PRO A 24 -47.51 -40.37 5.50
C PRO A 24 -48.83 -39.74 5.01
N GLU A 25 -49.84 -39.63 5.88
CA GLU A 25 -51.11 -39.01 5.59
C GLU A 25 -51.00 -37.48 5.43
N GLN A 26 -50.18 -36.85 6.27
CA GLN A 26 -49.89 -35.44 6.15
C GLN A 26 -49.06 -35.15 4.87
N ILE A 27 -48.15 -36.06 4.48
CA ILE A 27 -47.41 -35.99 3.21
C ILE A 27 -48.39 -36.11 2.02
N ASN A 28 -49.32 -37.10 2.04
CA ASN A 28 -50.29 -37.28 0.98
C ASN A 28 -51.24 -36.08 0.87
N HIS A 29 -51.65 -35.47 2.00
CA HIS A 29 -52.43 -34.25 2.02
C HIS A 29 -51.66 -33.05 1.48
N LEU A 30 -50.38 -32.93 1.80
CA LEU A 30 -49.49 -31.93 1.22
C LEU A 30 -49.31 -32.13 -0.28
N ILE A 31 -49.11 -33.39 -0.76
CA ILE A 31 -49.01 -33.70 -2.18
C ILE A 31 -50.30 -33.40 -2.92
N SER A 32 -51.47 -33.69 -2.33
CA SER A 32 -52.77 -33.32 -2.89
C SER A 32 -52.96 -31.83 -2.99
N ASN A 33 -52.54 -31.08 -1.98
CA ASN A 33 -52.58 -29.62 -1.98
C ASN A 33 -51.61 -29.01 -3.01
N LEU A 34 -50.45 -29.62 -3.24
CA LEU A 34 -49.49 -29.22 -4.28
C LEU A 34 -50.00 -29.51 -5.69
N ASN A 35 -50.74 -30.64 -5.90
CA ASN A 35 -51.42 -30.89 -7.16
C ASN A 35 -52.57 -29.91 -7.42
N LEU A 36 -53.22 -29.42 -6.34
CA LEU A 36 -54.16 -28.31 -6.42
C LEU A 36 -53.45 -26.99 -6.78
N LEU A 37 -52.21 -26.76 -6.30
CA LEU A 37 -51.41 -25.61 -6.69
C LEU A 37 -51.07 -25.60 -8.20
N ASP A 38 -50.89 -26.77 -8.82
CA ASP A 38 -50.70 -26.89 -10.27
C ASP A 38 -51.98 -26.49 -11.06
N GLN A 39 -53.15 -26.81 -10.52
CA GLN A 39 -54.43 -26.34 -11.07
C GLN A 39 -54.67 -24.84 -10.77
N ILE A 40 -54.24 -24.34 -9.61
CA ILE A 40 -54.27 -22.94 -9.25
C ILE A 40 -53.30 -22.14 -10.12
N GLY A 41 -52.14 -22.68 -10.46
CA GLY A 41 -51.16 -22.04 -11.36
C GLY A 41 -51.76 -21.73 -12.74
N ASN A 42 -52.60 -22.58 -13.27
CA ASN A 42 -53.32 -22.32 -14.50
C ASN A 42 -54.40 -21.23 -14.33
N PHE A 43 -55.12 -21.19 -13.20
CA PHE A 43 -56.10 -20.16 -12.87
C PHE A 43 -55.42 -18.80 -12.59
N GLU A 44 -54.30 -18.80 -11.95
CA GLU A 44 -53.49 -17.61 -11.63
C GLU A 44 -52.91 -16.97 -12.89
N HIS A 45 -52.50 -17.77 -13.88
CA HIS A 45 -52.01 -17.29 -15.16
C HIS A 45 -53.04 -16.39 -15.90
N TYR A 46 -54.35 -16.68 -15.76
CA TYR A 46 -55.42 -15.84 -16.29
C TYR A 46 -55.70 -14.60 -15.42
N ASN A 47 -55.35 -14.62 -14.14
CA ASN A 47 -55.66 -13.55 -13.19
C ASN A 47 -54.47 -12.63 -12.87
N MET A 48 -53.26 -12.99 -13.27
CA MET A 48 -52.03 -12.17 -13.05
C MET A 48 -52.16 -10.72 -13.56
N ASN A 49 -52.95 -10.51 -14.62
CA ASN A 49 -53.18 -9.18 -15.20
C ASN A 49 -54.26 -8.37 -14.50
N ARG A 50 -55.01 -8.96 -13.56
CA ARG A 50 -56.24 -8.31 -13.06
C ARG A 50 -56.07 -7.47 -11.81
N ILE A 51 -55.35 -7.89 -10.80
CA ILE A 51 -55.25 -7.12 -9.56
C ILE A 51 -53.92 -7.41 -8.81
N ARG A 52 -52.99 -6.52 -8.90
CA ARG A 52 -51.68 -6.53 -8.20
C ARG A 52 -51.77 -6.81 -6.70
N LEU A 53 -52.74 -6.19 -6.01
CA LEU A 53 -52.91 -6.33 -4.56
C LEU A 53 -53.40 -7.71 -4.11
N VAL A 54 -54.22 -8.38 -4.92
CA VAL A 54 -54.75 -9.72 -4.59
C VAL A 54 -53.61 -10.75 -4.73
N TRP A 55 -52.87 -10.66 -5.81
CA TRP A 55 -51.73 -11.56 -6.06
C TRP A 55 -50.63 -11.42 -4.99
N SER A 56 -50.26 -10.20 -4.62
CA SER A 56 -49.27 -9.95 -3.57
C SER A 56 -49.68 -10.55 -2.21
N ARG A 57 -50.97 -10.46 -1.86
CA ARG A 57 -51.51 -11.06 -0.62
C ARG A 57 -51.51 -12.59 -0.67
N MET A 58 -51.90 -13.16 -1.81
CA MET A 58 -51.87 -14.64 -2.00
C MET A 58 -50.45 -15.13 -1.94
N TRP A 59 -49.52 -14.48 -2.64
CA TRP A 59 -48.14 -14.87 -2.65
C TRP A 59 -47.43 -14.76 -1.29
N SER A 60 -47.76 -13.76 -0.48
CA SER A 60 -47.23 -13.67 0.89
C SER A 60 -47.52 -14.93 1.71
N VAL A 61 -48.73 -15.48 1.63
CA VAL A 61 -49.08 -16.71 2.34
C VAL A 61 -48.40 -17.94 1.76
N LEU A 62 -48.36 -18.03 0.43
CA LEU A 62 -47.70 -19.16 -0.27
C LEU A 62 -46.19 -19.12 -0.08
N SER A 63 -45.55 -17.96 -0.11
CA SER A 63 -44.15 -17.76 0.15
C SER A 63 -43.74 -18.27 1.54
N ASP A 64 -44.52 -17.92 2.58
CA ASP A 64 -44.26 -18.40 3.95
C ASP A 64 -44.41 -19.92 4.06
N PHE A 65 -45.37 -20.50 3.33
CA PHE A 65 -45.56 -21.95 3.25
C PHE A 65 -44.34 -22.61 2.59
N PHE A 66 -43.88 -22.13 1.42
CA PHE A 66 -42.70 -22.66 0.73
C PHE A 66 -41.43 -22.56 1.59
N VAL A 67 -41.25 -21.48 2.31
CA VAL A 67 -40.12 -21.30 3.23
C VAL A 67 -40.22 -22.29 4.41
N SER A 68 -41.38 -22.37 5.05
CA SER A 68 -41.58 -23.23 6.22
C SER A 68 -41.33 -24.71 5.88
N VAL A 69 -41.92 -25.17 4.78
CA VAL A 69 -41.80 -26.59 4.36
C VAL A 69 -40.42 -26.87 3.72
N GLY A 70 -39.82 -25.90 3.01
CA GLY A 70 -38.46 -26.00 2.47
C GLY A 70 -37.37 -26.08 3.54
N LEU A 71 -37.68 -25.64 4.77
CA LEU A 71 -36.81 -25.76 5.96
C LEU A 71 -37.19 -26.96 6.86
N SER A 72 -38.11 -27.80 6.43
CA SER A 72 -38.52 -28.98 7.19
C SER A 72 -37.37 -30.00 7.35
N GLU A 73 -37.36 -30.72 8.47
CA GLU A 73 -36.39 -31.78 8.73
C GLU A 73 -36.53 -32.97 7.77
N ASN A 74 -37.71 -33.12 7.18
CA ASN A 74 -37.95 -34.16 6.19
C ASN A 74 -37.42 -33.76 4.84
N LEU A 75 -36.24 -34.24 4.49
CA LEU A 75 -35.52 -33.93 3.27
C LEU A 75 -36.35 -34.17 2.00
N SER A 76 -37.09 -35.28 1.94
CA SER A 76 -37.90 -35.65 0.77
C SER A 76 -39.02 -34.63 0.54
N VAL A 77 -39.65 -34.15 1.60
CA VAL A 77 -40.71 -33.12 1.53
C VAL A 77 -40.13 -31.77 1.14
N ALA A 78 -39.00 -31.41 1.73
CA ALA A 78 -38.30 -30.16 1.39
C ALA A 78 -37.87 -30.15 -0.08
N ILE A 79 -37.29 -31.24 -0.61
CA ILE A 79 -36.92 -31.38 -2.02
C ILE A 79 -38.16 -31.23 -2.92
N PHE A 80 -39.25 -31.92 -2.61
CA PHE A 80 -40.46 -31.89 -3.41
C PHE A 80 -41.06 -30.48 -3.45
N VAL A 81 -41.07 -29.78 -2.34
CA VAL A 81 -41.60 -28.39 -2.27
C VAL A 81 -40.72 -27.41 -3.04
N MET A 82 -39.37 -27.53 -2.95
CA MET A 82 -38.48 -26.67 -3.71
C MET A 82 -38.56 -26.92 -5.21
N ASP A 83 -38.73 -28.16 -5.64
CA ASP A 83 -38.96 -28.48 -7.07
C ASP A 83 -40.32 -27.97 -7.55
N SER A 84 -41.37 -28.08 -6.73
CA SER A 84 -42.70 -27.50 -7.04
C SER A 84 -42.62 -25.99 -7.21
N LEU A 85 -41.88 -25.30 -6.33
CA LEU A 85 -41.61 -23.87 -6.46
C LEU A 85 -40.87 -23.55 -7.74
N ARG A 86 -39.89 -24.37 -8.14
CA ARG A 86 -39.18 -24.22 -9.43
C ARG A 86 -40.11 -24.33 -10.61
N GLN A 87 -41.01 -25.32 -10.62
CA GLN A 87 -41.99 -25.51 -11.71
C GLN A 87 -42.93 -24.31 -11.81
N LEU A 88 -43.38 -23.79 -10.68
CA LEU A 88 -44.20 -22.60 -10.62
C LEU A 88 -43.45 -21.37 -11.12
N ALA A 89 -42.20 -21.22 -10.71
CA ALA A 89 -41.35 -20.11 -11.16
C ALA A 89 -41.05 -20.16 -12.65
N MET A 90 -40.84 -21.35 -13.23
CA MET A 90 -40.66 -21.51 -14.69
C MET A 90 -41.86 -21.06 -15.47
N LYS A 91 -43.10 -21.40 -15.01
CA LYS A 91 -44.32 -20.90 -15.63
C LYS A 91 -44.51 -19.41 -15.44
N PHE A 92 -44.14 -18.88 -14.27
CA PHE A 92 -44.20 -17.46 -13.97
C PHE A 92 -43.29 -16.63 -14.88
N LEU A 93 -42.04 -17.12 -15.13
CA LEU A 93 -41.07 -16.47 -16.01
C LEU A 93 -41.31 -16.68 -17.53
N GLU A 94 -42.43 -17.34 -17.94
CA GLU A 94 -42.83 -17.39 -19.35
C GLU A 94 -43.30 -16.03 -19.88
N ARG A 95 -43.64 -15.11 -18.99
CA ARG A 95 -44.10 -13.77 -19.31
C ARG A 95 -43.11 -12.72 -18.85
N GLU A 96 -43.00 -11.65 -19.62
CA GLU A 96 -42.25 -10.47 -19.20
C GLU A 96 -42.92 -9.79 -17.99
N GLU A 97 -42.09 -9.29 -17.09
CA GLU A 97 -42.53 -8.47 -15.97
C GLU A 97 -42.99 -7.11 -16.49
N LEU A 98 -44.13 -6.63 -16.00
CA LEU A 98 -44.63 -5.31 -16.34
C LEU A 98 -43.69 -4.22 -15.80
N ALA A 99 -43.52 -3.14 -16.56
CA ALA A 99 -42.73 -2.00 -16.14
C ALA A 99 -43.17 -1.47 -14.76
N ASN A 100 -42.22 -1.18 -13.90
CA ASN A 100 -42.42 -0.74 -12.50
C ASN A 100 -43.08 -1.77 -11.56
N TYR A 101 -42.96 -3.06 -11.90
CA TYR A 101 -43.54 -4.13 -11.08
C TYR A 101 -42.45 -5.12 -10.65
N ASN A 102 -41.91 -4.96 -9.45
CA ASN A 102 -40.77 -5.75 -8.92
C ASN A 102 -41.24 -7.07 -8.25
N PHE A 103 -42.18 -7.77 -8.84
CA PHE A 103 -42.79 -8.94 -8.24
C PHE A 103 -41.90 -10.20 -8.40
N GLN A 104 -41.08 -10.31 -9.44
CA GLN A 104 -40.17 -11.45 -9.61
C GLN A 104 -39.21 -11.59 -8.43
N ASN A 105 -38.71 -10.49 -7.89
CA ASN A 105 -37.86 -10.50 -6.71
C ASN A 105 -38.59 -11.09 -5.48
N GLU A 106 -39.86 -10.66 -5.26
CA GLU A 106 -40.66 -11.23 -4.17
C GLU A 106 -41.02 -12.69 -4.44
N PHE A 107 -41.27 -13.06 -5.69
CA PHE A 107 -41.61 -14.40 -6.09
C PHE A 107 -40.43 -15.41 -5.87
N LEU A 108 -39.21 -15.00 -6.16
CA LEU A 108 -38.00 -15.84 -5.99
C LEU A 108 -37.45 -15.79 -4.56
N ARG A 109 -37.95 -14.91 -3.71
CA ARG A 109 -37.47 -14.74 -2.32
C ARG A 109 -37.44 -16.02 -1.46
N PRO A 110 -38.39 -16.98 -1.55
CA PRO A 110 -38.31 -18.23 -0.81
C PRO A 110 -37.02 -19.01 -1.09
N PHE A 111 -36.53 -19.04 -2.34
CA PHE A 111 -35.24 -19.68 -2.64
C PHE A 111 -34.07 -19.02 -1.89
N VAL A 112 -34.09 -17.69 -1.78
CA VAL A 112 -33.06 -16.94 -1.04
C VAL A 112 -33.07 -17.28 0.44
N ILE A 113 -34.27 -17.28 1.06
CA ILE A 113 -34.43 -17.53 2.49
C ILE A 113 -34.03 -18.99 2.84
N VAL A 114 -34.49 -19.96 2.04
CA VAL A 114 -34.14 -21.36 2.26
C VAL A 114 -32.65 -21.58 2.00
N MET A 115 -32.04 -20.97 0.97
CA MET A 115 -30.62 -21.02 0.72
C MET A 115 -29.78 -20.49 1.91
N GLN A 116 -30.22 -19.41 2.55
CA GLN A 116 -29.52 -18.81 3.68
C GLN A 116 -29.67 -19.59 4.98
N LYS A 117 -30.83 -20.23 5.21
CA LYS A 117 -31.18 -20.86 6.49
C LYS A 117 -30.98 -22.38 6.52
N SER A 118 -31.04 -23.05 5.37
CA SER A 118 -30.88 -24.51 5.33
C SER A 118 -29.42 -24.92 5.46
N ASN A 119 -29.15 -25.91 6.33
CA ASN A 119 -27.86 -26.56 6.46
C ASN A 119 -27.70 -27.82 5.59
N SER A 120 -28.80 -28.27 4.92
CA SER A 120 -28.76 -29.48 4.06
C SER A 120 -28.02 -29.16 2.76
N THR A 121 -27.05 -30.01 2.42
CA THR A 121 -26.27 -29.98 1.19
C THR A 121 -27.18 -30.11 -0.03
N GLU A 122 -28.11 -31.11 0.08
CA GLU A 122 -29.02 -31.50 -1.00
C GLU A 122 -30.00 -30.37 -1.34
N ILE A 123 -30.51 -29.69 -0.32
CA ILE A 123 -31.43 -28.54 -0.52
C ILE A 123 -30.69 -27.34 -1.14
N ARG A 124 -29.52 -27.03 -0.63
CA ARG A 124 -28.71 -25.89 -1.17
C ARG A 124 -28.27 -26.16 -2.61
N GLU A 125 -27.81 -27.38 -2.92
CA GLU A 125 -27.45 -27.78 -4.29
C GLU A 125 -28.70 -27.74 -5.22
N LEU A 126 -29.83 -28.25 -4.75
CA LEU A 126 -31.08 -28.18 -5.50
C LEU A 126 -31.48 -26.75 -5.84
N ILE A 127 -31.41 -25.84 -4.85
CA ILE A 127 -31.73 -24.41 -5.07
C ILE A 127 -30.81 -23.79 -6.12
N VAL A 128 -29.50 -24.04 -6.05
CA VAL A 128 -28.56 -23.54 -7.07
C VAL A 128 -28.94 -24.06 -8.44
N ARG A 129 -29.25 -25.36 -8.58
CA ARG A 129 -29.70 -25.97 -9.84
C ARG A 129 -31.01 -25.37 -10.33
N CYS A 130 -31.98 -25.13 -9.45
CA CYS A 130 -33.27 -24.53 -9.79
C CYS A 130 -33.06 -23.12 -10.36
N ILE A 131 -32.31 -22.27 -9.66
CA ILE A 131 -32.01 -20.89 -10.11
C ILE A 131 -31.23 -20.91 -11.41
N SER A 132 -30.20 -21.76 -11.54
CA SER A 132 -29.44 -21.92 -12.78
C SER A 132 -30.33 -22.27 -13.98
N GLN A 133 -31.21 -23.25 -13.81
CA GLN A 133 -32.13 -23.66 -14.86
C GLN A 133 -33.10 -22.54 -15.26
N MET A 134 -33.66 -21.83 -14.28
CA MET A 134 -34.56 -20.70 -14.53
C MET A 134 -33.89 -19.60 -15.32
N VAL A 135 -32.72 -19.17 -14.91
CA VAL A 135 -31.96 -18.12 -15.59
C VAL A 135 -31.58 -18.54 -17.00
N LEU A 136 -30.98 -19.70 -17.18
CA LEU A 136 -30.51 -20.15 -18.50
C LEU A 136 -31.63 -20.40 -19.50
N SER A 137 -32.84 -20.76 -19.00
CA SER A 137 -34.00 -21.01 -19.90
C SER A 137 -34.85 -19.76 -20.18
N ARG A 138 -34.84 -18.77 -19.31
CA ARG A 138 -35.78 -17.61 -19.36
C ARG A 138 -35.09 -16.26 -19.16
N VAL A 139 -33.80 -16.16 -19.51
CA VAL A 139 -32.99 -14.96 -19.28
C VAL A 139 -33.62 -13.67 -19.78
N ASN A 140 -34.28 -13.71 -20.95
CA ASN A 140 -34.94 -12.57 -21.56
C ASN A 140 -36.08 -11.99 -20.72
N ASN A 141 -36.68 -12.81 -19.88
CA ASN A 141 -37.84 -12.44 -19.07
C ASN A 141 -37.45 -12.10 -17.61
N VAL A 142 -36.20 -12.37 -17.20
CA VAL A 142 -35.73 -12.02 -15.88
C VAL A 142 -35.47 -10.51 -15.81
N LYS A 143 -36.19 -9.82 -14.95
CA LYS A 143 -36.07 -8.37 -14.69
C LYS A 143 -35.73 -8.13 -13.22
N SER A 144 -36.70 -7.78 -12.38
CA SER A 144 -36.47 -7.60 -10.94
C SER A 144 -35.97 -8.87 -10.21
N GLY A 145 -36.16 -10.03 -10.83
CA GLY A 145 -35.68 -11.33 -10.35
C GLY A 145 -34.17 -11.48 -10.25
N TRP A 146 -33.40 -10.69 -10.99
CA TRP A 146 -31.94 -10.71 -10.92
C TRP A 146 -31.40 -10.52 -9.50
N LYS A 147 -32.04 -9.67 -8.72
CA LYS A 147 -31.65 -9.44 -7.33
C LYS A 147 -31.67 -10.73 -6.50
N SER A 148 -32.77 -11.50 -6.57
CA SER A 148 -32.88 -12.80 -5.88
C SER A 148 -31.89 -13.83 -6.44
N VAL A 149 -31.64 -13.83 -7.75
CA VAL A 149 -30.66 -14.70 -8.40
C VAL A 149 -29.24 -14.45 -7.83
N PHE A 150 -28.78 -13.19 -7.81
CA PHE A 150 -27.47 -12.86 -7.26
C PHE A 150 -27.38 -13.09 -5.75
N MET A 151 -28.47 -12.91 -5.00
CA MET A 151 -28.48 -13.24 -3.56
C MET A 151 -28.27 -14.75 -3.32
N VAL A 152 -28.87 -15.63 -4.13
CA VAL A 152 -28.67 -17.08 -4.05
C VAL A 152 -27.23 -17.43 -4.40
N PHE A 153 -26.70 -16.90 -5.50
CA PHE A 153 -25.31 -17.18 -5.91
C PHE A 153 -24.27 -16.59 -4.93
N THR A 154 -24.53 -15.44 -4.32
CA THR A 154 -23.67 -14.89 -3.26
C THR A 154 -23.67 -15.81 -2.04
N ALA A 155 -24.83 -16.35 -1.63
CA ALA A 155 -24.90 -17.33 -0.54
C ALA A 155 -24.20 -18.65 -0.91
N ALA A 156 -24.25 -19.05 -2.18
CA ALA A 156 -23.54 -20.23 -2.68
C ALA A 156 -22.01 -20.01 -2.75
N ALA A 157 -21.58 -18.81 -3.14
CA ALA A 157 -20.15 -18.45 -3.18
C ALA A 157 -19.49 -18.47 -1.79
N ALA A 158 -20.27 -18.17 -0.75
CA ALA A 158 -19.83 -18.21 0.65
C ALA A 158 -20.00 -19.59 1.31
N ASP A 159 -20.45 -20.62 0.57
CA ASP A 159 -20.66 -21.96 1.12
C ASP A 159 -19.34 -22.66 1.45
N GLU A 160 -19.35 -23.46 2.50
CA GLU A 160 -18.21 -24.27 2.91
C GLU A 160 -18.00 -25.55 2.05
N ARG A 161 -18.91 -25.83 1.13
CA ARG A 161 -18.93 -27.05 0.30
C ARG A 161 -18.51 -26.72 -1.13
N LYS A 162 -17.41 -27.32 -1.54
CA LYS A 162 -16.81 -27.12 -2.86
C LYS A 162 -17.81 -27.30 -4.01
N ASN A 163 -18.64 -28.32 -3.97
CA ASN A 163 -19.59 -28.65 -5.04
C ASN A 163 -20.61 -27.51 -5.27
N ILE A 164 -21.10 -26.91 -4.21
CA ILE A 164 -22.08 -25.79 -4.29
C ILE A 164 -21.42 -24.56 -4.89
N VAL A 165 -20.21 -24.24 -4.44
CA VAL A 165 -19.43 -23.10 -4.97
C VAL A 165 -19.15 -23.28 -6.47
N LEU A 166 -18.67 -24.45 -6.88
CA LEU A 166 -18.33 -24.71 -8.28
C LEU A 166 -19.57 -24.67 -9.18
N LEU A 167 -20.68 -25.30 -8.75
CA LEU A 167 -21.93 -25.32 -9.50
C LEU A 167 -22.51 -23.91 -9.71
N ALA A 168 -22.46 -23.08 -8.67
CA ALA A 168 -22.92 -21.69 -8.75
C ALA A 168 -21.99 -20.86 -9.64
N PHE A 169 -20.66 -21.07 -9.54
CA PHE A 169 -19.67 -20.36 -10.34
C PHE A 169 -19.81 -20.64 -11.85
N GLU A 170 -20.05 -21.92 -12.23
CA GLU A 170 -20.30 -22.29 -13.63
C GLU A 170 -21.48 -21.52 -14.24
N THR A 171 -22.54 -21.31 -13.45
CA THR A 171 -23.69 -20.52 -13.91
C THR A 171 -23.37 -19.03 -13.98
N MET A 172 -22.65 -18.49 -12.97
CA MET A 172 -22.20 -17.11 -12.98
C MET A 172 -21.32 -16.79 -14.18
N GLU A 173 -20.44 -17.70 -14.56
CA GLU A 173 -19.61 -17.57 -15.76
C GLU A 173 -20.46 -17.38 -17.01
N LYS A 174 -21.47 -18.22 -17.22
CA LYS A 174 -22.38 -18.10 -18.36
C LYS A 174 -23.18 -16.78 -18.32
N ILE A 175 -23.66 -16.38 -17.14
CA ILE A 175 -24.40 -15.13 -16.98
C ILE A 175 -23.53 -13.93 -17.40
N VAL A 176 -22.30 -13.86 -16.92
CA VAL A 176 -21.42 -12.74 -17.22
C VAL A 176 -20.98 -12.75 -18.69
N ARG A 177 -20.66 -13.91 -19.28
CA ARG A 177 -20.17 -13.98 -20.66
C ARG A 177 -21.26 -13.78 -21.71
N GLU A 178 -22.43 -14.37 -21.48
CA GLU A 178 -23.45 -14.48 -22.52
C GLU A 178 -24.65 -13.52 -22.28
N TYR A 179 -24.95 -13.19 -21.04
CA TYR A 179 -26.17 -12.49 -20.66
C TYR A 179 -25.94 -11.13 -20.01
N PHE A 180 -24.72 -10.57 -20.12
CA PHE A 180 -24.35 -9.29 -19.53
C PHE A 180 -25.30 -8.13 -19.87
N PRO A 181 -25.80 -7.95 -21.12
CA PRO A 181 -26.74 -6.87 -21.45
C PRO A 181 -27.99 -6.87 -20.59
N TYR A 182 -28.53 -8.03 -20.25
CA TYR A 182 -29.73 -8.15 -19.43
C TYR A 182 -29.54 -7.70 -17.98
N ILE A 183 -28.28 -7.69 -17.49
CA ILE A 183 -27.93 -7.21 -16.15
C ILE A 183 -27.90 -5.69 -16.13
N THR A 184 -27.37 -5.06 -17.18
CA THR A 184 -27.16 -3.61 -17.25
C THR A 184 -28.40 -2.83 -17.70
N GLU A 185 -29.32 -3.47 -18.42
CA GLU A 185 -30.56 -2.84 -18.91
C GLU A 185 -31.62 -2.64 -17.80
N THR A 186 -31.53 -3.40 -16.70
CA THR A 186 -32.63 -3.45 -15.73
C THR A 186 -32.54 -2.33 -14.69
N GLU A 187 -31.47 -2.30 -13.91
CA GLU A 187 -31.22 -1.30 -12.85
C GLU A 187 -29.74 -1.30 -12.46
N THR A 188 -29.21 -0.15 -12.02
CA THR A 188 -27.84 0.00 -11.51
C THR A 188 -27.55 -0.94 -10.33
N THR A 189 -28.56 -1.20 -9.49
CA THR A 189 -28.48 -2.10 -8.34
C THR A 189 -28.18 -3.55 -8.75
N THR A 190 -28.72 -3.99 -9.90
CA THR A 190 -28.51 -5.36 -10.42
C THR A 190 -27.06 -5.61 -10.78
N PHE A 191 -26.42 -4.66 -11.44
CA PHE A 191 -24.99 -4.74 -11.75
C PHE A 191 -24.13 -4.77 -10.47
N THR A 192 -24.48 -3.92 -9.49
CA THR A 192 -23.79 -3.90 -8.19
C THR A 192 -23.91 -5.25 -7.47
N ASP A 193 -25.06 -5.90 -7.52
CA ASP A 193 -25.28 -7.22 -6.93
C ASP A 193 -24.48 -8.31 -7.67
N CYS A 194 -24.34 -8.21 -9.00
CA CYS A 194 -23.46 -9.08 -9.81
C CYS A 194 -21.99 -8.92 -9.39
N VAL A 195 -21.51 -7.69 -9.30
CA VAL A 195 -20.14 -7.38 -8.86
C VAL A 195 -19.89 -7.92 -7.45
N ARG A 196 -20.82 -7.71 -6.52
CA ARG A 196 -20.72 -8.23 -5.14
C ARG A 196 -20.66 -9.76 -5.12
N CYS A 197 -21.45 -10.42 -5.95
CA CYS A 197 -21.43 -11.88 -6.10
C CYS A 197 -20.06 -12.35 -6.59
N LEU A 198 -19.49 -11.74 -7.64
CA LEU A 198 -18.15 -12.06 -8.14
C LEU A 198 -17.06 -11.84 -7.08
N ILE A 199 -17.12 -10.74 -6.33
CA ILE A 199 -16.20 -10.49 -5.21
C ILE A 199 -16.31 -11.56 -4.14
N THR A 200 -17.53 -12.08 -3.86
CA THR A 200 -17.68 -13.18 -2.90
C THR A 200 -17.01 -14.46 -3.42
N PHE A 201 -17.08 -14.75 -4.71
CA PHE A 201 -16.36 -15.89 -5.30
C PHE A 201 -14.84 -15.73 -5.23
N THR A 202 -14.29 -14.53 -5.23
CA THR A 202 -12.84 -14.32 -5.05
C THR A 202 -12.36 -14.76 -3.69
N ASN A 203 -13.22 -14.75 -2.67
CA ASN A 203 -12.92 -15.20 -1.30
C ASN A 203 -13.00 -16.72 -1.13
N SER A 204 -13.27 -17.49 -2.21
CA SER A 204 -13.36 -18.93 -2.15
C SER A 204 -12.08 -19.58 -1.60
N ARG A 205 -12.24 -20.40 -0.55
CA ARG A 205 -11.13 -21.13 0.10
C ARG A 205 -10.72 -22.40 -0.67
N PHE A 206 -11.57 -22.88 -1.56
CA PHE A 206 -11.46 -24.23 -2.14
C PHE A 206 -10.67 -24.29 -3.43
N ASN A 207 -10.60 -23.19 -4.18
CA ASN A 207 -9.91 -23.18 -5.45
C ASN A 207 -9.43 -21.80 -5.80
N SER A 208 -8.11 -21.63 -5.94
CA SER A 208 -7.50 -20.42 -6.45
C SER A 208 -7.99 -20.07 -7.86
N ASP A 209 -8.34 -21.07 -8.69
CA ASP A 209 -8.81 -20.86 -10.06
C ASP A 209 -10.15 -20.15 -10.08
N VAL A 210 -11.09 -20.52 -9.17
CA VAL A 210 -12.37 -19.79 -9.03
C VAL A 210 -12.12 -18.34 -8.67
N SER A 211 -11.21 -18.08 -7.73
CA SER A 211 -10.87 -16.74 -7.29
C SER A 211 -10.26 -15.90 -8.41
N LEU A 212 -9.28 -16.44 -9.15
CA LEU A 212 -8.62 -15.77 -10.26
C LEU A 212 -9.57 -15.55 -11.45
N ASN A 213 -10.41 -16.54 -11.77
CA ASN A 213 -11.42 -16.40 -12.81
C ASN A 213 -12.48 -15.36 -12.43
N ALA A 214 -12.88 -15.27 -11.17
CA ALA A 214 -13.80 -14.24 -10.72
C ALA A 214 -13.20 -12.83 -10.89
N ILE A 215 -11.91 -12.63 -10.62
CA ILE A 215 -11.20 -11.38 -10.91
C ILE A 215 -11.17 -11.09 -12.42
N ALA A 216 -10.93 -12.10 -13.25
CA ALA A 216 -10.98 -11.95 -14.71
C ALA A 216 -12.38 -11.54 -15.19
N PHE A 217 -13.45 -12.04 -14.55
CA PHE A 217 -14.83 -11.61 -14.87
C PHE A 217 -15.12 -10.18 -14.41
N LEU A 218 -14.53 -9.71 -13.30
CA LEU A 218 -14.61 -8.30 -12.92
C LEU A 218 -13.97 -7.41 -13.99
N ARG A 219 -12.82 -7.81 -14.56
CA ARG A 219 -12.22 -7.12 -15.71
C ARG A 219 -13.16 -7.15 -16.92
N PHE A 220 -13.75 -8.31 -17.23
CA PHE A 220 -14.71 -8.42 -18.33
C PHE A 220 -15.92 -7.48 -18.15
N CYS A 221 -16.45 -7.36 -16.91
CA CYS A 221 -17.50 -6.41 -16.59
C CYS A 221 -17.08 -4.97 -16.90
N ALA A 222 -15.85 -4.58 -16.57
CA ALA A 222 -15.33 -3.24 -16.90
C ALA A 222 -15.27 -3.00 -18.42
N VAL A 223 -14.76 -3.96 -19.19
CA VAL A 223 -14.71 -3.87 -20.66
C VAL A 223 -16.11 -3.70 -21.24
N LYS A 224 -17.08 -4.49 -20.77
CA LYS A 224 -18.46 -4.41 -21.23
C LYS A 224 -19.15 -3.09 -20.88
N LEU A 225 -18.86 -2.54 -19.70
CA LEU A 225 -19.33 -1.20 -19.32
C LEU A 225 -18.76 -0.13 -20.26
N ALA A 226 -17.48 -0.22 -20.60
CA ALA A 226 -16.82 0.71 -21.52
C ALA A 226 -17.38 0.61 -22.94
N GLU A 227 -17.62 -0.62 -23.45
CA GLU A 227 -18.23 -0.88 -24.76
C GLU A 227 -19.68 -0.39 -24.86
N GLY A 228 -20.41 -0.41 -23.75
CA GLY A 228 -21.81 0.04 -23.68
C GLY A 228 -22.02 1.55 -23.78
N GLY A 229 -20.95 2.33 -23.93
CA GLY A 229 -21.02 3.76 -24.20
C GLY A 229 -21.46 4.63 -23.01
N LEU A 230 -21.21 4.19 -21.78
CA LEU A 230 -21.38 5.00 -20.57
C LEU A 230 -20.34 6.14 -20.54
N VAL A 231 -20.49 7.14 -21.41
CA VAL A 231 -19.56 8.27 -21.56
C VAL A 231 -20.07 9.43 -20.72
N CYS A 232 -19.28 9.86 -19.74
CA CYS A 232 -19.49 11.15 -19.10
C CYS A 232 -19.02 12.28 -20.03
N TYR A 233 -19.96 13.01 -20.61
CA TYR A 233 -19.62 14.28 -21.26
C TYR A 233 -19.43 15.35 -20.20
N GLU A 234 -18.23 15.93 -20.14
CA GLU A 234 -18.04 17.21 -19.44
C GLU A 234 -18.86 18.28 -20.18
N MET A 235 -19.90 18.78 -19.52
CA MET A 235 -20.47 20.05 -19.94
C MET A 235 -19.43 21.13 -19.63
N THR A 236 -18.64 21.51 -20.62
CA THR A 236 -17.92 22.76 -20.58
C THR A 236 -18.96 23.86 -20.40
N GLY A 237 -18.99 24.39 -19.17
CA GLY A 237 -19.78 25.58 -18.87
C GLY A 237 -19.11 26.80 -19.51
N ASP A 238 -19.47 27.08 -20.75
CA ASP A 238 -19.35 28.41 -21.30
C ASP A 238 -20.66 28.79 -21.95
N ASN A 239 -21.26 29.79 -21.34
CA ASN A 239 -22.42 30.50 -21.83
C ASN A 239 -22.22 30.95 -23.27
N VAL A 240 -23.03 30.46 -24.19
CA VAL A 240 -23.46 31.32 -25.30
C VAL A 240 -24.91 30.99 -25.62
N SER A 241 -25.77 31.90 -25.27
CA SER A 241 -27.12 32.02 -25.81
C SER A 241 -27.06 32.27 -27.33
N SER A 242 -27.59 31.32 -28.11
CA SER A 242 -28.09 31.64 -29.42
C SER A 242 -29.30 30.78 -29.77
N ASN A 243 -30.44 31.43 -29.81
CA ASN A 243 -31.70 30.93 -30.38
C ASN A 243 -31.52 30.64 -31.87
N THR A 244 -31.68 29.38 -32.27
CA THR A 244 -32.16 29.04 -33.63
C THR A 244 -33.02 27.79 -33.52
N PRO A 245 -34.26 27.81 -34.04
CA PRO A 245 -35.13 26.64 -34.15
C PRO A 245 -34.84 25.95 -35.48
N ASP A 246 -34.61 24.65 -35.44
CA ASP A 246 -34.61 23.64 -36.50
C ASP A 246 -33.33 22.82 -36.56
N ALA A 247 -33.31 21.68 -35.81
CA ALA A 247 -32.47 20.54 -36.12
C ALA A 247 -33.14 19.23 -35.60
N PRO A 248 -32.98 18.10 -36.32
CA PRO A 248 -33.83 16.93 -36.12
C PRO A 248 -33.45 16.11 -34.87
N LEU A 249 -34.50 15.56 -34.26
CA LEU A 249 -34.46 14.64 -33.11
C LEU A 249 -33.60 13.40 -33.39
N SER A 250 -32.44 13.34 -32.80
CA SER A 250 -31.77 12.12 -32.33
C SER A 250 -30.53 12.45 -31.48
N THR A 251 -30.74 13.12 -30.35
CA THR A 251 -29.70 13.21 -29.30
C THR A 251 -30.04 12.19 -28.23
N PRO A 252 -29.07 11.31 -27.82
CA PRO A 252 -29.28 10.46 -26.65
C PRO A 252 -29.49 11.37 -25.44
N VAL A 253 -30.53 11.08 -24.69
CA VAL A 253 -30.86 11.74 -23.42
C VAL A 253 -29.62 11.66 -22.51
N PRO A 254 -29.12 12.78 -21.92
CA PRO A 254 -27.99 12.70 -20.98
C PRO A 254 -28.45 11.89 -19.78
N THR A 255 -27.84 10.70 -19.61
CA THR A 255 -27.93 9.92 -18.38
C THR A 255 -27.38 10.75 -17.25
N ASP A 256 -28.09 10.83 -16.14
CA ASP A 256 -27.71 11.57 -14.94
C ASP A 256 -26.27 11.20 -14.52
N LYS A 257 -25.47 12.19 -14.13
CA LYS A 257 -24.06 12.02 -13.70
C LYS A 257 -23.91 11.01 -12.55
N ASP A 258 -24.98 10.78 -11.79
CA ASP A 258 -25.00 9.83 -10.67
C ASP A 258 -25.06 8.37 -11.13
N ASP A 259 -25.63 8.07 -12.29
CA ASP A 259 -25.75 6.70 -12.78
C ASP A 259 -24.40 6.11 -13.21
N TYR A 260 -23.52 6.91 -13.80
CA TYR A 260 -22.19 6.45 -14.24
C TYR A 260 -21.30 6.03 -13.06
N ALA A 261 -21.22 6.84 -12.02
CA ALA A 261 -20.45 6.53 -10.82
C ALA A 261 -20.96 5.26 -10.13
N SER A 262 -22.29 5.03 -10.16
CA SER A 262 -22.90 3.88 -9.52
C SER A 262 -22.51 2.52 -10.12
N TYR A 263 -22.05 2.47 -11.38
CA TYR A 263 -21.52 1.25 -11.98
C TYR A 263 -20.02 1.07 -11.71
N TRP A 264 -19.21 2.11 -11.88
CA TRP A 264 -17.75 2.00 -11.77
C TRP A 264 -17.24 1.92 -10.34
N VAL A 265 -17.82 2.69 -9.42
CA VAL A 265 -17.35 2.73 -8.03
C VAL A 265 -17.42 1.36 -7.34
N PRO A 266 -18.54 0.59 -7.40
CA PRO A 266 -18.61 -0.73 -6.77
C PRO A 266 -17.57 -1.71 -7.32
N LEU A 267 -17.32 -1.67 -8.63
CA LEU A 267 -16.36 -2.56 -9.29
C LEU A 267 -14.91 -2.22 -8.88
N LEU A 268 -14.54 -0.93 -8.95
CA LEU A 268 -13.20 -0.48 -8.60
C LEU A 268 -12.94 -0.64 -7.08
N ALA A 269 -13.91 -0.30 -6.22
CA ALA A 269 -13.81 -0.48 -4.78
C ALA A 269 -13.71 -1.96 -4.38
N GLY A 270 -14.43 -2.84 -5.08
CA GLY A 270 -14.35 -4.27 -4.89
C GLY A 270 -12.96 -4.81 -5.19
N LEU A 271 -12.37 -4.44 -6.32
CA LEU A 271 -11.00 -4.81 -6.68
C LEU A 271 -9.98 -4.21 -5.70
N SER A 272 -10.15 -2.95 -5.29
CA SER A 272 -9.29 -2.31 -4.28
C SER A 272 -9.28 -3.10 -2.97
N LYS A 273 -10.42 -3.57 -2.49
CA LYS A 273 -10.50 -4.38 -1.28
C LYS A 273 -9.74 -5.71 -1.40
N LEU A 274 -9.70 -6.33 -2.59
CA LEU A 274 -8.99 -7.58 -2.84
C LEU A 274 -7.46 -7.42 -2.83
N THR A 275 -6.94 -6.21 -2.92
CA THR A 275 -5.49 -5.95 -2.80
C THR A 275 -4.94 -6.23 -1.41
N SER A 276 -5.81 -6.37 -0.42
CA SER A 276 -5.47 -6.77 0.96
C SER A 276 -5.75 -8.25 1.26
N ASP A 277 -6.04 -9.09 0.26
CA ASP A 277 -6.27 -10.53 0.44
C ASP A 277 -5.00 -11.22 0.98
N PRO A 278 -5.10 -12.17 1.92
CA PRO A 278 -3.95 -12.88 2.48
C PRO A 278 -3.15 -13.67 1.42
N ARG A 279 -3.78 -14.06 0.31
CA ARG A 279 -3.17 -14.84 -0.77
C ARG A 279 -2.46 -13.93 -1.78
N SER A 280 -1.12 -14.03 -1.89
CA SER A 280 -0.30 -13.20 -2.81
C SER A 280 -0.78 -13.23 -4.27
N PRO A 281 -1.16 -14.37 -4.89
CA PRO A 281 -1.65 -14.38 -6.27
C PRO A 281 -2.93 -13.55 -6.47
N ILE A 282 -3.83 -13.55 -5.48
CA ILE A 282 -5.07 -12.78 -5.54
C ILE A 282 -4.78 -11.28 -5.42
N ARG A 283 -3.89 -10.88 -4.47
CA ARG A 283 -3.45 -9.49 -4.34
C ARG A 283 -2.85 -8.95 -5.64
N LYS A 284 -1.87 -9.66 -6.22
CA LYS A 284 -1.20 -9.27 -7.46
C LYS A 284 -2.17 -9.17 -8.62
N SER A 285 -3.01 -10.19 -8.82
CA SER A 285 -4.00 -10.19 -9.89
C SER A 285 -5.02 -9.06 -9.74
N SER A 286 -5.48 -8.76 -8.52
CA SER A 286 -6.43 -7.67 -8.27
C SER A 286 -5.79 -6.29 -8.50
N LEU A 287 -4.53 -6.10 -8.09
CA LEU A 287 -3.76 -4.89 -8.40
C LEU A 287 -3.62 -4.68 -9.90
N GLU A 288 -3.12 -5.66 -10.62
CA GLU A 288 -2.94 -5.59 -12.07
C GLU A 288 -4.26 -5.31 -12.80
N VAL A 289 -5.33 -6.01 -12.43
CA VAL A 289 -6.65 -5.82 -13.06
C VAL A 289 -7.21 -4.45 -12.76
N LEU A 290 -7.12 -3.96 -11.51
CA LEU A 290 -7.59 -2.64 -11.13
C LEU A 290 -6.88 -1.53 -11.93
N PHE A 291 -5.54 -1.56 -11.93
CA PHE A 291 -4.76 -0.53 -12.63
C PHE A 291 -4.87 -0.63 -14.15
N ASN A 292 -4.99 -1.84 -14.71
CA ASN A 292 -5.25 -2.01 -16.13
C ASN A 292 -6.62 -1.45 -16.54
N ILE A 293 -7.66 -1.66 -15.73
CA ILE A 293 -8.99 -1.05 -15.96
C ILE A 293 -8.89 0.48 -15.97
N LEU A 294 -8.20 1.05 -14.98
CA LEU A 294 -8.00 2.50 -14.88
C LEU A 294 -7.19 3.04 -16.06
N LYS A 295 -6.18 2.30 -16.52
CA LYS A 295 -5.33 2.68 -17.66
C LYS A 295 -6.08 2.59 -18.98
N ASP A 296 -6.81 1.47 -19.21
CA ASP A 296 -7.50 1.21 -20.47
C ASP A 296 -8.74 2.09 -20.65
N HIS A 297 -9.48 2.34 -19.58
CA HIS A 297 -10.78 3.02 -19.63
C HIS A 297 -10.80 4.40 -18.93
N GLY A 298 -9.71 4.82 -18.32
CA GLY A 298 -9.62 6.10 -17.61
C GLY A 298 -9.85 7.34 -18.48
N HIS A 299 -9.70 7.22 -19.80
CA HIS A 299 -10.03 8.28 -20.75
C HIS A 299 -11.54 8.61 -20.79
N LEU A 300 -12.39 7.70 -20.29
CA LEU A 300 -13.83 7.90 -20.13
C LEU A 300 -14.18 8.71 -18.86
N PHE A 301 -13.24 8.88 -17.95
CA PHE A 301 -13.50 9.45 -16.63
C PHE A 301 -13.34 10.98 -16.63
N SER A 302 -14.30 11.67 -16.03
CA SER A 302 -14.18 13.11 -15.79
C SER A 302 -13.08 13.41 -14.76
N ARG A 303 -12.53 14.63 -14.79
CA ARG A 303 -11.51 15.05 -13.81
C ARG A 303 -11.99 14.93 -12.37
N GLN A 304 -13.26 15.27 -12.10
CA GLN A 304 -13.84 15.16 -10.77
C GLN A 304 -13.96 13.70 -10.32
N PHE A 305 -14.39 12.80 -11.22
CA PHE A 305 -14.45 11.37 -10.95
C PHE A 305 -13.06 10.79 -10.69
N TRP A 306 -12.04 11.18 -11.48
CA TRP A 306 -10.65 10.79 -11.26
C TRP A 306 -10.14 11.17 -9.87
N VAL A 307 -10.38 12.41 -9.42
CA VAL A 307 -9.99 12.85 -8.07
C VAL A 307 -10.67 11.97 -7.00
N GLY A 308 -11.95 11.66 -7.18
CA GLY A 308 -12.67 10.71 -6.33
C GLY A 308 -12.01 9.33 -6.30
N VAL A 309 -11.77 8.73 -7.47
CA VAL A 309 -11.14 7.39 -7.60
C VAL A 309 -9.76 7.35 -6.95
N ILE A 310 -8.92 8.35 -7.20
CA ILE A 310 -7.57 8.40 -6.61
C ILE A 310 -7.65 8.44 -5.09
N ASN A 311 -8.47 9.33 -4.51
CA ASN A 311 -8.52 9.53 -3.07
C ASN A 311 -9.27 8.42 -2.31
N THR A 312 -10.31 7.81 -2.91
CA THR A 312 -11.15 6.84 -2.20
C THR A 312 -10.84 5.39 -2.55
N ILE A 313 -10.17 5.13 -3.67
CA ILE A 313 -9.91 3.77 -4.16
C ILE A 313 -8.40 3.49 -4.27
N VAL A 314 -7.62 4.37 -4.94
CA VAL A 314 -6.20 4.11 -5.20
C VAL A 314 -5.33 4.38 -3.96
N PHE A 315 -5.40 5.56 -3.36
CA PHE A 315 -4.56 5.89 -2.20
C PHE A 315 -4.80 4.99 -0.98
N PRO A 316 -6.04 4.57 -0.63
CA PRO A 316 -6.26 3.65 0.48
C PRO A 316 -5.57 2.29 0.33
N ILE A 317 -5.28 1.83 -0.89
CA ILE A 317 -4.52 0.59 -1.14
C ILE A 317 -3.15 0.65 -0.46
N PHE A 318 -2.51 1.83 -0.45
CA PHE A 318 -1.19 2.06 0.09
C PHE A 318 -1.18 2.47 1.57
N SER A 319 -2.34 2.77 2.17
CA SER A 319 -2.40 3.18 3.59
C SER A 319 -2.02 2.05 4.54
N SER A 320 -2.26 0.79 4.17
CA SER A 320 -1.80 -0.37 4.95
C SER A 320 -0.27 -0.49 5.06
N LEU A 321 0.48 0.18 4.20
CA LEU A 321 1.94 0.30 4.30
C LEU A 321 2.37 1.37 5.32
N HIS A 322 1.48 2.32 5.62
CA HIS A 322 1.76 3.45 6.53
C HIS A 322 1.22 3.21 7.94
N ASP A 323 0.21 2.37 8.12
CA ASP A 323 -0.50 2.14 9.38
C ASP A 323 0.21 1.22 10.37
N LYS A 324 1.43 0.77 10.10
CA LYS A 324 2.36 0.49 11.20
C LYS A 324 2.89 1.82 11.75
N LYS A 325 1.97 2.75 12.08
CA LYS A 325 2.22 3.76 13.08
C LYS A 325 2.80 3.05 14.29
N GLU A 326 3.86 3.65 14.83
CA GLU A 326 4.20 3.71 16.24
C GLU A 326 2.95 3.55 17.13
N MET A 327 2.26 2.42 17.07
CA MET A 327 1.38 1.99 18.15
C MET A 327 2.33 1.59 19.25
N ASP A 328 2.21 2.28 20.36
CA ASP A 328 2.80 1.95 21.64
C ASP A 328 2.76 0.42 21.81
N GLU A 329 3.97 -0.17 21.91
CA GLU A 329 4.18 -1.59 22.22
C GLU A 329 3.86 -1.87 23.71
N ASP A 330 2.81 -1.24 24.24
CA ASP A 330 2.19 -1.58 25.53
C ASP A 330 0.87 -2.27 25.19
N GLU A 331 0.94 -3.58 24.96
CA GLU A 331 -0.01 -4.61 25.34
C GLU A 331 0.15 -5.81 24.39
N ASN A 332 0.31 -6.97 25.01
CA ASN A 332 0.31 -8.31 24.48
C ASN A 332 -0.88 -8.58 23.54
N ASP A 333 -0.73 -8.26 22.25
CA ASP A 333 -1.59 -8.79 21.19
C ASP A 333 -0.77 -9.64 20.24
N GLU A 334 -0.63 -10.91 20.60
CA GLU A 334 0.11 -11.98 19.95
C GLU A 334 -0.52 -12.46 18.62
N TYR A 335 -1.57 -11.80 18.10
CA TYR A 335 -2.26 -12.19 16.86
C TYR A 335 -2.82 -10.99 16.07
N SER A 336 -1.96 -10.07 15.65
CA SER A 336 -2.29 -9.24 14.49
C SER A 336 -1.29 -9.53 13.36
N GLU A 337 -1.47 -10.67 12.69
CA GLU A 337 -0.95 -10.88 11.33
C GLU A 337 -1.62 -9.88 10.37
N GLY A 338 -1.32 -8.60 10.53
CA GLY A 338 -1.56 -7.63 9.49
C GLY A 338 -0.79 -8.08 8.25
N THR A 339 -1.51 -8.48 7.22
CA THR A 339 -0.98 -8.95 5.93
C THR A 339 -0.05 -7.89 5.34
N THR A 340 1.22 -7.95 5.69
CA THR A 340 2.26 -7.14 5.06
C THR A 340 2.44 -7.65 3.64
N TRP A 341 2.41 -6.72 2.67
CA TRP A 341 2.72 -7.06 1.30
C TRP A 341 4.14 -7.63 1.19
N ASP A 342 4.29 -8.66 0.38
CA ASP A 342 5.59 -9.17 -0.03
C ASP A 342 6.29 -8.14 -0.96
N SER A 343 7.62 -8.24 -1.08
CA SER A 343 8.42 -7.32 -1.90
C SER A 343 7.91 -7.24 -3.35
N ASP A 344 7.48 -8.37 -3.91
CA ASP A 344 6.96 -8.42 -5.28
C ASP A 344 5.64 -7.68 -5.42
N THR A 345 4.72 -7.81 -4.46
CA THR A 345 3.46 -7.04 -4.45
C THR A 345 3.73 -5.55 -4.34
N CYS A 346 4.70 -5.15 -3.50
CA CYS A 346 5.14 -3.76 -3.38
C CYS A 346 5.64 -3.21 -4.72
N THR A 347 6.45 -3.99 -5.44
CA THR A 347 6.99 -3.60 -6.75
C THR A 347 5.89 -3.43 -7.78
N VAL A 348 5.00 -4.41 -7.91
CA VAL A 348 3.85 -4.34 -8.83
C VAL A 348 2.96 -3.12 -8.54
N ALA A 349 2.66 -2.87 -7.27
CA ALA A 349 1.81 -1.76 -6.87
C ALA A 349 2.45 -0.38 -7.17
N ALA A 350 3.75 -0.22 -6.88
CA ALA A 350 4.48 1.02 -7.15
C ALA A 350 4.59 1.28 -8.66
N ASP A 351 4.91 0.26 -9.46
CA ASP A 351 4.99 0.37 -10.92
C ASP A 351 3.63 0.73 -11.52
N CYS A 352 2.56 0.07 -11.09
CA CYS A 352 1.20 0.38 -11.53
C CYS A 352 0.79 1.81 -11.19
N LEU A 353 1.13 2.30 -9.98
CA LEU A 353 0.82 3.67 -9.56
C LEU A 353 1.54 4.70 -10.42
N VAL A 354 2.82 4.50 -10.66
CA VAL A 354 3.64 5.40 -11.49
C VAL A 354 3.16 5.40 -12.94
N ASP A 355 2.90 4.22 -13.52
CA ASP A 355 2.35 4.09 -14.87
C ASP A 355 1.03 4.84 -15.04
N LEU A 356 0.11 4.66 -14.10
CA LEU A 356 -1.18 5.33 -14.10
C LEU A 356 -0.99 6.85 -14.03
N PHE A 357 -0.14 7.31 -13.11
CA PHE A 357 0.09 8.74 -12.91
C PHE A 357 0.72 9.40 -14.14
N ILE A 358 1.70 8.76 -14.77
CA ILE A 358 2.33 9.25 -16.00
C ILE A 358 1.32 9.31 -17.14
N SER A 359 0.50 8.25 -17.29
CA SER A 359 -0.50 8.16 -18.38
C SER A 359 -1.56 9.27 -18.30
N PHE A 360 -2.01 9.61 -17.10
CA PHE A 360 -3.07 10.60 -16.87
C PHE A 360 -2.58 11.89 -16.19
N PHE A 361 -1.28 12.19 -16.26
CA PHE A 361 -0.66 13.31 -15.56
C PHE A 361 -1.42 14.64 -15.72
N ASN A 362 -1.88 14.98 -16.93
CA ASN A 362 -2.59 16.24 -17.17
C ASN A 362 -3.92 16.34 -16.42
N VAL A 363 -4.58 15.20 -16.17
CA VAL A 363 -5.90 15.14 -15.50
C VAL A 363 -5.74 15.09 -13.98
N ILE A 364 -4.80 14.27 -13.49
CA ILE A 364 -4.61 14.01 -12.05
C ILE A 364 -3.37 14.70 -11.47
N ARG A 365 -2.83 15.71 -12.15
CA ARG A 365 -1.62 16.47 -11.75
C ARG A 365 -1.69 16.97 -10.31
N SER A 366 -2.88 17.42 -9.86
CA SER A 366 -3.10 17.90 -8.49
C SER A 366 -2.89 16.83 -7.40
N GLN A 367 -2.78 15.54 -7.78
CA GLN A 367 -2.55 14.42 -6.86
C GLN A 367 -1.06 14.07 -6.72
N LEU A 368 -0.16 14.81 -7.35
CA LEU A 368 1.30 14.59 -7.26
C LEU A 368 1.81 14.51 -5.81
N PRO A 369 1.41 15.38 -4.86
CA PRO A 369 1.87 15.29 -3.48
C PRO A 369 1.51 13.95 -2.83
N GLY A 370 0.31 13.42 -3.11
CA GLY A 370 -0.12 12.11 -2.60
C GLY A 370 0.71 10.96 -3.16
N VAL A 371 0.98 10.97 -4.47
CA VAL A 371 1.83 9.96 -5.13
C VAL A 371 3.25 10.02 -4.56
N VAL A 372 3.85 11.19 -4.46
CA VAL A 372 5.19 11.39 -3.89
C VAL A 372 5.24 10.95 -2.43
N SER A 373 4.19 11.22 -1.64
CA SER A 373 4.08 10.74 -0.25
C SER A 373 4.09 9.22 -0.15
N ILE A 374 3.39 8.53 -1.04
CA ILE A 374 3.40 7.06 -1.11
C ILE A 374 4.79 6.55 -1.45
N LEU A 375 5.42 7.07 -2.51
CA LEU A 375 6.76 6.62 -2.94
C LEU A 375 7.83 6.89 -1.88
N THR A 376 7.79 8.05 -1.22
CA THR A 376 8.69 8.35 -0.09
C THR A 376 8.39 7.48 1.13
N GLY A 377 7.14 7.06 1.32
CA GLY A 377 6.75 6.04 2.30
C GLY A 377 7.44 4.70 2.06
N TYR A 378 7.52 4.26 0.80
CA TYR A 378 8.31 3.08 0.42
C TYR A 378 9.81 3.25 0.73
N ILE A 379 10.41 4.40 0.37
CA ILE A 379 11.82 4.71 0.65
C ILE A 379 12.12 4.65 2.16
N ARG A 380 11.17 5.04 3.00
CA ARG A 380 11.27 4.97 4.46
C ARG A 380 11.12 3.57 5.05
N SER A 381 10.78 2.57 4.25
CA SER A 381 10.64 1.20 4.73
C SER A 381 11.95 0.69 5.35
N PRO A 382 11.91 0.03 6.50
CA PRO A 382 13.10 -0.60 7.08
C PRO A 382 13.55 -1.85 6.31
N ILE A 383 12.76 -2.29 5.34
CA ILE A 383 13.03 -3.47 4.51
C ILE A 383 13.63 -3.00 3.18
N GLN A 384 14.77 -3.58 2.78
CA GLN A 384 15.51 -3.17 1.59
C GLN A 384 14.70 -3.29 0.29
N GLY A 385 13.89 -4.36 0.14
CA GLY A 385 13.08 -4.58 -1.06
C GLY A 385 12.13 -3.41 -1.36
N PRO A 386 11.16 -3.10 -0.48
CA PRO A 386 10.29 -1.93 -0.64
C PRO A 386 11.05 -0.61 -0.79
N ALA A 387 12.14 -0.38 -0.02
CA ALA A 387 12.92 0.85 -0.11
C ALA A 387 13.53 1.04 -1.51
N SER A 388 14.13 0.00 -2.09
CA SER A 388 14.67 0.04 -3.45
C SER A 388 13.58 0.23 -4.51
N THR A 389 12.40 -0.37 -4.30
CA THR A 389 11.22 -0.16 -5.16
C THR A 389 10.78 1.30 -5.15
N GLY A 390 10.69 1.93 -3.97
CA GLY A 390 10.33 3.33 -3.83
C GLY A 390 11.30 4.26 -4.58
N VAL A 391 12.61 3.98 -4.49
CA VAL A 391 13.63 4.73 -5.24
C VAL A 391 13.45 4.56 -6.74
N ALA A 392 13.35 3.33 -7.24
CA ALA A 392 13.20 3.06 -8.66
C ALA A 392 11.94 3.72 -9.22
N ALA A 393 10.82 3.64 -8.50
CA ALA A 393 9.56 4.25 -8.87
C ALA A 393 9.63 5.78 -8.91
N LEU A 394 10.26 6.42 -7.91
CA LEU A 394 10.43 7.87 -7.88
C LEU A 394 11.37 8.36 -8.99
N MET A 395 12.47 7.65 -9.24
CA MET A 395 13.41 7.96 -10.33
C MET A 395 12.73 7.83 -11.70
N ARG A 396 11.89 6.82 -11.89
CA ARG A 396 11.11 6.65 -13.11
C ARG A 396 10.09 7.78 -13.29
N LEU A 397 9.35 8.12 -12.23
CA LEU A 397 8.41 9.24 -12.24
C LEU A 397 9.10 10.55 -12.66
N ALA A 398 10.24 10.84 -12.04
CA ALA A 398 11.02 12.02 -12.32
C ALA A 398 11.67 11.99 -13.72
N GLY A 399 12.10 10.84 -14.20
CA GLY A 399 12.65 10.68 -15.56
C GLY A 399 11.61 10.96 -16.63
N ASP A 400 10.40 10.44 -16.49
CA ASP A 400 9.34 10.56 -17.48
C ASP A 400 8.62 11.93 -17.43
N LEU A 401 8.51 12.52 -16.25
CA LEU A 401 7.78 13.78 -16.06
C LEU A 401 8.68 15.00 -15.81
N GLY A 402 9.98 14.83 -15.59
CA GLY A 402 10.89 15.89 -15.12
C GLY A 402 10.81 17.19 -15.94
N ASN A 403 10.73 17.09 -17.26
CA ASN A 403 10.59 18.22 -18.16
C ASN A 403 9.19 18.87 -18.17
N ARG A 404 8.20 18.23 -17.54
CA ARG A 404 6.81 18.67 -17.46
C ARG A 404 6.44 19.19 -16.07
N LEU A 405 7.28 18.92 -15.07
CA LEU A 405 7.11 19.40 -13.71
C LEU A 405 7.48 20.87 -13.61
N THR A 406 6.72 21.62 -12.81
CA THR A 406 7.04 22.99 -12.43
C THR A 406 8.03 23.04 -11.28
N GLU A 407 8.63 24.21 -11.05
CA GLU A 407 9.53 24.44 -9.91
C GLU A 407 8.86 24.17 -8.54
N ASP A 408 7.55 24.49 -8.42
CA ASP A 408 6.80 24.21 -7.20
C ASP A 408 6.57 22.71 -7.00
N GLU A 409 6.33 21.96 -8.06
CA GLU A 409 6.18 20.51 -8.00
C GLU A 409 7.51 19.80 -7.68
N TRP A 410 8.62 20.29 -8.20
CA TRP A 410 9.93 19.84 -7.77
C TRP A 410 10.20 20.14 -6.29
N ARG A 411 9.75 21.32 -5.83
CA ARG A 411 9.81 21.67 -4.40
C ARG A 411 9.08 20.66 -3.53
N GLU A 412 7.88 20.25 -3.93
CA GLU A 412 7.11 19.23 -3.22
C GLU A 412 7.87 17.89 -3.12
N ILE A 413 8.52 17.47 -4.22
CA ILE A 413 9.34 16.24 -4.23
C ILE A 413 10.50 16.36 -3.23
N PHE A 414 11.26 17.46 -3.27
CA PHE A 414 12.39 17.67 -2.37
C PHE A 414 11.95 17.82 -0.90
N LEU A 415 10.82 18.49 -0.64
CA LEU A 415 10.26 18.58 0.71
C LEU A 415 9.81 17.22 1.24
N ALA A 416 9.23 16.37 0.40
CA ALA A 416 8.85 15.01 0.79
C ALA A 416 10.08 14.17 1.12
N LEU A 417 11.17 14.27 0.35
CA LEU A 417 12.44 13.59 0.65
C LEU A 417 13.08 14.13 1.94
N LYS A 418 13.05 15.45 2.16
CA LYS A 418 13.50 16.08 3.42
C LYS A 418 12.71 15.56 4.62
N GLN A 419 11.39 15.48 4.49
CA GLN A 419 10.52 14.93 5.51
C GLN A 419 10.82 13.45 5.75
N ALA A 420 11.05 12.66 4.70
CA ALA A 420 11.43 11.26 4.83
C ALA A 420 12.74 11.09 5.63
N ALA A 421 13.76 11.88 5.36
CA ALA A 421 15.01 11.87 6.10
C ALA A 421 14.83 12.24 7.58
N THR A 422 14.04 13.28 7.87
CA THR A 422 13.84 13.79 9.24
C THR A 422 12.94 12.92 10.10
N LEU A 423 11.85 12.37 9.56
CA LEU A 423 10.88 11.56 10.31
C LEU A 423 11.43 10.22 10.80
N THR A 424 12.48 9.71 10.17
CA THR A 424 13.08 8.43 10.57
C THR A 424 14.03 8.55 11.77
N VAL A 425 14.55 9.75 12.04
CA VAL A 425 15.50 10.00 13.14
C VAL A 425 14.87 9.78 14.52
N PRO A 426 13.67 10.33 14.85
CA PRO A 426 13.06 10.11 16.16
C PRO A 426 12.76 8.64 16.44
N GLY A 427 12.22 7.89 15.47
CA GLY A 427 11.94 6.47 15.61
C GLY A 427 13.21 5.66 15.90
N PHE A 428 14.28 5.92 15.14
CA PHE A 428 15.57 5.29 15.38
C PHE A 428 16.14 5.63 16.78
N MET A 429 16.06 6.89 17.19
CA MET A 429 16.51 7.31 18.53
C MET A 429 15.67 6.71 19.67
N LYS A 430 14.38 6.42 19.43
CA LYS A 430 13.53 5.70 20.40
C LYS A 430 14.04 4.25 20.58
N VAL A 431 14.28 3.52 19.49
CA VAL A 431 14.86 2.16 19.53
C VAL A 431 16.18 2.12 20.30
N LEU A 432 17.02 3.14 20.16
CA LEU A 432 18.29 3.19 20.89
C LEU A 432 18.12 3.49 22.40
N ARG A 433 17.01 4.10 22.82
CA ARG A 433 16.70 4.34 24.24
C ARG A 433 16.18 3.07 24.94
N THR A 434 15.45 2.21 24.24
CA THR A 434 14.98 0.93 24.81
C THR A 434 16.14 0.03 25.25
N MET A 435 17.36 0.25 24.75
CA MET A 435 18.57 -0.39 25.27
C MET A 435 18.92 0.00 26.72
N ASP A 436 18.36 1.09 27.26
CA ASP A 436 18.64 1.49 28.64
C ASP A 436 17.90 0.61 29.65
N ASP A 437 16.78 0.00 29.25
CA ASP A 437 15.93 -0.86 30.08
C ASP A 437 16.40 -2.31 30.13
N VAL A 438 17.23 -2.74 29.17
CA VAL A 438 17.87 -4.08 29.19
C VAL A 438 19.01 -4.05 30.22
N ASN A 439 18.87 -4.85 31.27
CA ASN A 439 19.73 -4.90 32.45
C ASN A 439 21.20 -5.23 32.08
N VAL A 440 21.94 -4.21 31.63
CA VAL A 440 23.36 -4.27 31.26
C VAL A 440 24.27 -4.39 32.53
N LEU A 441 23.67 -4.35 33.70
CA LEU A 441 24.38 -4.32 35.01
C LEU A 441 24.89 -5.70 35.46
N GLY A 442 24.37 -6.81 34.98
CA GLY A 442 24.77 -8.15 35.43
C GLY A 442 26.16 -8.60 34.96
N ILE A 443 26.64 -8.08 33.83
CA ILE A 443 27.90 -8.56 33.21
C ILE A 443 29.08 -7.63 33.48
N ALA A 444 28.85 -6.35 33.83
CA ALA A 444 29.92 -5.38 34.08
C ALA A 444 30.63 -5.58 35.39
N GLN A 445 30.01 -6.27 36.38
CA GLN A 445 30.67 -6.58 37.66
C GLN A 445 31.60 -7.80 37.61
N SER A 446 31.51 -8.63 36.57
CA SER A 446 32.38 -9.80 36.40
C SER A 446 33.76 -9.48 35.77
N TYR A 447 33.94 -8.26 35.24
CA TYR A 447 35.20 -7.89 34.55
C TYR A 447 36.22 -7.16 35.40
N TYR A 448 35.94 -6.82 36.67
CA TYR A 448 36.87 -6.09 37.52
C TYR A 448 37.58 -6.93 38.61
N ASP A 449 37.24 -8.22 38.72
CA ASP A 449 37.82 -9.11 39.74
C ASP A 449 38.42 -10.43 39.21
N VAL A 450 39.20 -10.38 38.11
CA VAL A 450 40.04 -11.53 37.77
C VAL A 450 41.41 -11.08 37.18
N ASP A 451 42.29 -10.66 38.04
CA ASP A 451 43.68 -11.01 37.90
C ASP A 451 43.85 -12.44 38.47
N VAL A 452 43.80 -13.46 37.65
CA VAL A 452 44.52 -14.74 37.79
C VAL A 452 44.08 -15.67 36.64
N ALA A 453 45.09 -16.18 35.94
CA ALA A 453 45.07 -17.14 34.86
C ALA A 453 44.06 -18.29 35.02
N SER A 454 43.27 -18.53 33.97
CA SER A 454 43.07 -19.87 33.41
C SER A 454 42.38 -19.81 32.05
N ASP A 455 43.06 -20.38 31.10
CA ASP A 455 42.63 -20.77 29.75
C ASP A 455 41.44 -21.71 29.85
N GLN A 456 40.22 -21.15 29.73
CA GLN A 456 38.99 -21.91 29.42
C GLN A 456 38.14 -21.08 28.51
N GLY A 457 37.94 -21.61 27.30
CA GLY A 457 37.07 -21.05 26.31
C GLY A 457 35.69 -20.74 26.87
N LEU A 458 35.30 -19.47 26.81
CA LEU A 458 33.92 -19.03 27.08
C LEU A 458 33.03 -19.64 25.97
N SER A 459 32.36 -20.75 26.33
CA SER A 459 31.25 -21.26 25.56
C SER A 459 30.08 -20.28 25.61
N ALA A 460 29.43 -20.09 24.48
CA ALA A 460 28.29 -19.19 24.27
C ALA A 460 26.99 -19.60 25.05
N ASP A 461 27.11 -20.46 26.05
CA ASP A 461 25.98 -21.09 26.78
C ASP A 461 25.36 -20.22 27.90
N GLY A 462 25.59 -18.92 27.92
CA GLY A 462 25.10 -18.07 29.01
C GLY A 462 24.37 -16.78 28.57
N LEU A 463 24.14 -16.58 27.29
CA LEU A 463 23.33 -15.46 26.79
C LEU A 463 21.88 -15.89 26.70
N ASP A 464 20.97 -15.11 27.30
CA ASP A 464 19.52 -15.32 27.19
C ASP A 464 19.11 -15.13 25.71
N ASP A 465 18.23 -15.97 25.19
CA ASP A 465 17.69 -15.86 23.82
C ASP A 465 17.09 -14.46 23.56
N ASP A 466 16.55 -13.83 24.58
CA ASP A 466 16.00 -12.47 24.54
C ASP A 466 17.07 -11.40 24.24
N ASP A 467 18.27 -11.51 24.84
CA ASP A 467 19.39 -10.60 24.60
C ASP A 467 19.93 -10.70 23.17
N LEU A 468 19.98 -11.91 22.62
CA LEU A 468 20.39 -12.16 21.24
C LEU A 468 19.39 -11.59 20.23
N GLN A 469 18.10 -11.77 20.51
CA GLN A 469 17.03 -11.24 19.67
C GLN A 469 17.02 -9.71 19.70
N MET A 470 17.16 -9.10 20.87
CA MET A 470 17.24 -7.65 21.02
C MET A 470 18.48 -7.06 20.32
N ALA A 471 19.64 -7.65 20.49
CA ALA A 471 20.86 -7.22 19.79
C ALA A 471 20.69 -7.29 18.27
N SER A 472 20.10 -8.37 17.77
CA SER A 472 19.80 -8.56 16.34
C SER A 472 18.84 -7.49 15.82
N TYR A 473 17.77 -7.20 16.56
CA TYR A 473 16.82 -6.14 16.22
C TYR A 473 17.48 -4.77 16.12
N ILE A 474 18.27 -4.38 17.11
CA ILE A 474 18.94 -3.09 17.17
C ILE A 474 19.94 -2.93 16.02
N VAL A 475 20.79 -3.94 15.78
CA VAL A 475 21.78 -3.91 14.69
C VAL A 475 21.10 -3.86 13.32
N SER A 476 20.01 -4.60 13.13
CA SER A 476 19.20 -4.55 11.91
C SER A 476 18.60 -3.16 11.70
N ARG A 477 18.02 -2.57 12.74
CA ARG A 477 17.45 -1.21 12.67
C ARG A 477 18.49 -0.14 12.40
N MET A 478 19.66 -0.26 13.01
CA MET A 478 20.80 0.64 12.74
C MET A 478 21.23 0.57 11.27
N LYS A 479 21.45 -0.65 10.75
CA LYS A 479 21.85 -0.85 9.36
C LYS A 479 20.81 -0.30 8.38
N SER A 480 19.53 -0.57 8.63
CA SER A 480 18.43 -0.07 7.81
C SER A 480 18.34 1.46 7.84
N HIS A 481 18.51 2.08 9.02
CA HIS A 481 18.48 3.54 9.17
C HIS A 481 19.63 4.20 8.38
N ILE A 482 20.86 3.69 8.53
CA ILE A 482 22.03 4.20 7.79
C ILE A 482 21.82 4.05 6.28
N ALA A 483 21.40 2.86 5.85
CA ALA A 483 21.18 2.59 4.42
C ALA A 483 20.13 3.54 3.83
N MET A 484 19.03 3.79 4.53
CA MET A 484 17.97 4.69 4.07
C MET A 484 18.44 6.15 4.00
N GLN A 485 19.18 6.64 5.00
CA GLN A 485 19.71 8.01 4.99
C GLN A 485 20.66 8.24 3.79
N LEU A 486 21.55 7.28 3.52
CA LEU A 486 22.45 7.31 2.37
C LEU A 486 21.68 7.17 1.04
N LEU A 487 20.64 6.37 1.01
CA LEU A 487 19.79 6.18 -0.15
C LEU A 487 19.08 7.47 -0.55
N ILE A 488 18.56 8.23 0.41
CA ILE A 488 17.93 9.54 0.14
C ILE A 488 18.93 10.51 -0.51
N ILE A 489 20.16 10.55 0.00
CA ILE A 489 21.24 11.38 -0.59
C ILE A 489 21.52 10.94 -2.04
N GLN A 490 21.58 9.64 -2.28
CA GLN A 490 21.83 9.09 -3.62
C GLN A 490 20.68 9.47 -4.58
N VAL A 491 19.43 9.30 -4.15
CA VAL A 491 18.25 9.66 -4.95
C VAL A 491 18.30 11.14 -5.35
N ILE A 492 18.60 12.04 -4.41
CA ILE A 492 18.69 13.47 -4.71
C ILE A 492 19.83 13.74 -5.70
N THR A 493 20.96 13.09 -5.54
CA THR A 493 22.10 13.23 -6.47
C THR A 493 21.72 12.79 -7.88
N ASP A 494 21.00 11.67 -8.01
CA ASP A 494 20.59 11.13 -9.30
C ASP A 494 19.45 11.96 -9.93
N LEU A 495 18.51 12.48 -9.14
CA LEU A 495 17.49 13.42 -9.59
C LEU A 495 18.14 14.71 -10.13
N TYR A 496 19.11 15.26 -9.41
CA TYR A 496 19.84 16.45 -9.85
C TYR A 496 20.57 16.21 -11.17
N LYS A 497 21.26 15.08 -11.32
CA LYS A 497 21.99 14.72 -12.55
C LYS A 497 21.06 14.43 -13.74
N SER A 498 19.89 13.86 -13.51
CA SER A 498 18.92 13.55 -14.57
C SER A 498 18.17 14.77 -15.09
N HIS A 499 18.13 15.86 -14.32
CA HIS A 499 17.43 17.08 -14.70
C HIS A 499 18.32 18.00 -15.54
N THR A 500 17.86 18.35 -16.72
CA THR A 500 18.66 19.15 -17.69
C THR A 500 18.61 20.65 -17.47
N GLN A 501 17.62 21.14 -16.70
CA GLN A 501 17.48 22.58 -16.43
C GLN A 501 17.97 22.91 -15.00
N PRO A 502 18.54 24.11 -14.77
CA PRO A 502 18.97 24.49 -13.44
C PRO A 502 17.76 24.69 -12.51
N PHE A 503 17.83 24.12 -11.32
CA PHE A 503 16.84 24.35 -10.29
C PHE A 503 16.91 25.78 -9.72
N SER A 504 15.75 26.26 -9.23
CA SER A 504 15.68 27.54 -8.52
C SER A 504 16.51 27.53 -7.24
N GLU A 505 16.92 28.73 -6.77
CA GLU A 505 17.64 28.90 -5.50
C GLU A 505 16.91 28.26 -4.31
N ALA A 506 15.59 28.39 -4.29
CA ALA A 506 14.77 27.79 -3.24
C ALA A 506 14.86 26.25 -3.22
N ASN A 507 14.84 25.61 -4.39
CA ASN A 507 14.97 24.17 -4.51
C ASN A 507 16.40 23.70 -4.16
N ILE A 508 17.41 24.41 -4.60
CA ILE A 508 18.81 24.14 -4.24
C ILE A 508 19.00 24.26 -2.72
N SER A 509 18.44 25.29 -2.08
CA SER A 509 18.51 25.44 -0.62
C SER A 509 17.92 24.23 0.12
N ILE A 510 16.77 23.69 -0.34
CA ILE A 510 16.17 22.49 0.27
C ILE A 510 17.08 21.28 0.10
N ILE A 511 17.68 21.11 -1.09
CA ILE A 511 18.62 20.01 -1.36
C ILE A 511 19.83 20.10 -0.43
N LEU A 512 20.47 21.26 -0.30
CA LEU A 512 21.61 21.48 0.58
C LEU A 512 21.25 21.23 2.05
N ASP A 513 20.07 21.65 2.47
CA ASP A 513 19.54 21.36 3.82
C ASP A 513 19.42 19.87 4.10
N ILE A 514 19.03 19.04 3.12
CA ILE A 514 18.96 17.60 3.29
C ILE A 514 20.35 17.02 3.50
N PHE A 515 21.31 17.36 2.65
CA PHE A 515 22.70 16.91 2.80
C PHE A 515 23.31 17.33 4.14
N SER A 516 23.14 18.59 4.52
CA SER A 516 23.62 19.14 5.80
C SER A 516 22.97 18.43 7.00
N SER A 517 21.66 18.19 6.93
CA SER A 517 20.92 17.47 7.98
C SER A 517 21.42 16.04 8.18
N VAL A 518 21.60 15.28 7.08
CA VAL A 518 22.09 13.90 7.14
C VAL A 518 23.54 13.85 7.63
N ALA A 519 24.42 14.71 7.13
CA ALA A 519 25.82 14.81 7.57
C ALA A 519 25.91 15.18 9.05
N THR A 520 25.12 16.16 9.52
CA THR A 520 25.08 16.55 10.93
C THR A 520 24.52 15.42 11.82
N HIS A 521 23.52 14.70 11.34
CA HIS A 521 22.95 13.55 12.04
C HIS A 521 23.98 12.42 12.19
N SER A 522 24.68 12.05 11.12
CA SER A 522 25.73 11.04 11.16
C SER A 522 26.85 11.40 12.13
N GLN A 523 27.29 12.68 12.15
CA GLN A 523 28.28 13.20 13.10
C GLN A 523 27.81 13.13 14.55
N LYS A 524 26.53 13.49 14.83
CA LYS A 524 25.96 13.41 16.16
C LYS A 524 25.90 11.96 16.67
N LEU A 525 25.53 11.02 15.81
CA LEU A 525 25.50 9.60 16.15
C LEU A 525 26.91 9.08 16.47
N ASN A 526 27.88 9.38 15.63
CA ASN A 526 29.26 8.90 15.83
C ASN A 526 29.97 9.59 17.00
N SER A 527 29.66 10.85 17.30
CA SER A 527 30.24 11.57 18.44
C SER A 527 29.64 11.19 19.81
N ASN A 528 28.51 10.50 19.84
CA ASN A 528 27.90 10.06 21.09
C ASN A 528 28.58 8.78 21.60
N THR A 529 29.53 8.96 22.53
CA THR A 529 30.35 7.87 23.07
C THR A 529 29.55 6.80 23.81
N VAL A 530 28.44 7.18 24.47
CA VAL A 530 27.56 6.23 25.17
C VAL A 530 26.85 5.33 24.18
N LEU A 531 26.27 5.94 23.14
CA LEU A 531 25.59 5.23 22.07
C LEU A 531 26.54 4.31 21.29
N HIS A 532 27.73 4.81 20.97
CA HIS A 532 28.75 4.03 20.26
C HIS A 532 29.12 2.76 21.04
N LYS A 533 29.35 2.87 22.36
CA LYS A 533 29.65 1.71 23.22
C LYS A 533 28.49 0.71 23.26
N LYS A 534 27.24 1.19 23.30
CA LYS A 534 26.05 0.32 23.32
C LYS A 534 25.91 -0.45 22.00
N LEU A 535 26.04 0.24 20.86
CA LEU A 535 26.01 -0.39 19.56
C LEU A 535 27.16 -1.36 19.33
N GLN A 536 28.36 -1.02 19.80
CA GLN A 536 29.54 -1.90 19.78
C GLN A 536 29.29 -3.18 20.57
N LYS A 537 28.65 -3.07 21.76
CA LYS A 537 28.26 -4.23 22.55
C LYS A 537 27.24 -5.11 21.82
N ALA A 538 26.20 -4.52 21.24
CA ALA A 538 25.22 -5.28 20.46
C ALA A 538 25.86 -5.98 19.25
N CYS A 539 26.80 -5.33 18.56
CA CYS A 539 27.58 -5.96 17.48
C CYS A 539 28.46 -7.11 17.99
N SER A 540 29.10 -6.96 19.16
CA SER A 540 29.94 -8.01 19.73
C SER A 540 29.16 -9.24 20.17
N ILE A 541 27.93 -9.09 20.68
CA ILE A 541 27.03 -10.20 21.00
C ILE A 541 26.73 -11.04 19.75
N LEU A 542 26.61 -10.39 18.60
CA LEU A 542 26.32 -11.05 17.32
C LEU A 542 27.57 -11.51 16.55
N GLU A 543 28.75 -11.36 17.15
CA GLU A 543 30.06 -11.62 16.47
C GLU A 543 30.22 -10.86 15.14
N ILE A 544 29.61 -9.67 15.05
CA ILE A 544 29.68 -8.80 13.86
C ILE A 544 30.74 -7.72 14.08
N SER A 545 31.36 -7.26 12.99
CA SER A 545 32.28 -6.12 13.01
C SER A 545 31.62 -4.88 13.64
N ASP A 546 32.45 -3.97 14.13
CA ASP A 546 32.03 -2.71 14.76
C ASP A 546 30.90 -1.97 13.99
N PRO A 547 30.03 -1.20 14.70
CA PRO A 547 28.95 -0.49 14.06
C PRO A 547 29.49 0.48 12.98
N PRO A 548 28.88 0.52 11.77
CA PRO A 548 29.38 1.28 10.63
C PRO A 548 29.15 2.80 10.75
N LEU A 549 29.26 3.38 11.94
CA LEU A 549 29.01 4.80 12.21
C LEU A 549 30.05 5.73 11.57
N VAL A 550 31.32 5.33 11.61
CA VAL A 550 32.42 6.06 10.95
C VAL A 550 32.24 6.04 9.43
N HIS A 551 31.82 4.89 8.89
CA HIS A 551 31.52 4.76 7.48
C HIS A 551 30.33 5.65 7.08
N PHE A 552 29.27 5.66 7.88
CA PHE A 552 28.09 6.50 7.63
C PHE A 552 28.46 7.99 7.61
N GLU A 553 29.26 8.44 8.57
CA GLU A 553 29.73 9.83 8.62
C GLU A 553 30.59 10.17 7.41
N ASN A 554 31.56 9.32 7.07
CA ASN A 554 32.43 9.54 5.92
C ASN A 554 31.67 9.58 4.60
N GLU A 555 30.74 8.66 4.36
CA GLU A 555 29.96 8.62 3.13
C GLU A 555 28.99 9.79 3.03
N SER A 556 28.39 10.22 4.15
CA SER A 556 27.52 11.40 4.17
C SER A 556 28.27 12.67 3.76
N TYR A 557 29.45 12.91 4.35
CA TYR A 557 30.26 14.08 4.02
C TYR A 557 30.91 13.96 2.63
N ARG A 558 31.33 12.76 2.20
CA ARG A 558 31.87 12.53 0.86
C ARG A 558 30.83 12.81 -0.22
N SER A 559 29.63 12.30 -0.04
CA SER A 559 28.54 12.52 -0.98
C SER A 559 28.18 14.01 -1.04
N TYR A 560 28.15 14.70 0.10
CA TYR A 560 27.88 16.12 0.16
C TYR A 560 28.99 16.93 -0.56
N LEU A 561 30.25 16.66 -0.27
CA LEU A 561 31.40 17.31 -0.92
C LEU A 561 31.37 17.12 -2.44
N ASN A 562 31.17 15.88 -2.89
CA ASN A 562 31.12 15.56 -4.32
C ASN A 562 29.92 16.23 -5.01
N PHE A 563 28.76 16.30 -4.34
CA PHE A 563 27.58 16.96 -4.87
C PHE A 563 27.82 18.47 -5.10
N LEU A 564 28.41 19.16 -4.12
CA LEU A 564 28.75 20.58 -4.23
C LEU A 564 29.78 20.84 -5.33
N GLN A 565 30.80 19.96 -5.47
CA GLN A 565 31.78 20.07 -6.55
C GLN A 565 31.14 19.90 -7.92
N ASN A 566 30.27 18.91 -8.09
CA ASN A 566 29.58 18.68 -9.36
C ASN A 566 28.67 19.87 -9.72
N MET A 567 27.97 20.45 -8.74
CA MET A 567 27.16 21.64 -8.97
C MET A 567 27.98 22.84 -9.49
N LEU A 568 29.17 23.07 -8.95
CA LEU A 568 30.04 24.15 -9.39
C LEU A 568 30.68 23.87 -10.76
N ALA A 569 30.96 22.58 -11.07
CA ALA A 569 31.53 22.18 -12.35
C ALA A 569 30.52 22.26 -13.51
N ASP A 570 29.28 21.87 -13.26
CA ASP A 570 28.23 21.75 -14.29
C ASP A 570 27.64 23.10 -14.71
N SER A 571 27.75 24.14 -13.89
CA SER A 571 27.12 25.44 -14.16
C SER A 571 27.99 26.60 -13.67
N PRO A 572 29.01 27.02 -14.45
CA PRO A 572 29.86 28.17 -14.10
C PRO A 572 29.11 29.52 -14.08
N SER A 573 27.88 29.59 -14.60
CA SER A 573 27.02 30.78 -14.60
C SER A 573 25.83 30.69 -13.61
N LEU A 574 25.94 29.86 -12.58
CA LEU A 574 24.90 29.72 -11.57
C LEU A 574 24.66 31.06 -10.86
N THR A 575 23.44 31.56 -10.88
CA THR A 575 23.02 32.70 -10.05
C THR A 575 23.27 32.47 -8.56
N ASN A 576 23.44 31.18 -8.16
CA ASN A 576 23.61 30.72 -6.78
C ASN A 576 25.04 30.21 -6.47
N ALA A 577 26.04 30.51 -7.31
CA ALA A 577 27.43 30.08 -7.10
C ALA A 577 27.95 30.48 -5.70
N THR A 578 27.60 31.66 -5.21
CA THR A 578 28.01 32.14 -3.88
C THR A 578 27.46 31.34 -2.73
N LEU A 579 26.22 30.83 -2.84
CA LEU A 579 25.61 29.95 -1.84
C LEU A 579 26.33 28.61 -1.80
N VAL A 580 26.54 27.99 -2.97
CA VAL A 580 27.21 26.69 -3.09
C VAL A 580 28.67 26.78 -2.66
N GLU A 581 29.38 27.85 -3.02
CA GLU A 581 30.77 28.12 -2.55
C GLU A 581 30.82 28.25 -1.02
N SER A 582 29.87 28.97 -0.42
CA SER A 582 29.79 29.14 1.03
C SER A 582 29.57 27.79 1.74
N GLU A 583 28.67 26.96 1.25
CA GLU A 583 28.42 25.63 1.79
C GLU A 583 29.62 24.71 1.59
N LEU A 584 30.30 24.77 0.46
CA LEU A 584 31.51 23.99 0.19
C LEU A 584 32.62 24.30 1.22
N VAL A 585 32.81 25.57 1.57
CA VAL A 585 33.76 25.98 2.61
C VAL A 585 33.35 25.42 3.98
N VAL A 586 32.06 25.50 4.33
CA VAL A 586 31.52 24.98 5.60
C VAL A 586 31.74 23.46 5.69
N VAL A 587 31.46 22.71 4.64
CA VAL A 587 31.66 21.26 4.61
C VAL A 587 33.13 20.89 4.76
N CYS A 588 34.03 21.60 4.04
CA CYS A 588 35.47 21.41 4.21
C CYS A 588 35.93 21.68 5.66
N GLU A 589 35.47 22.76 6.29
CA GLU A 589 35.76 23.05 7.70
C GLU A 589 35.29 21.94 8.62
N GLN A 590 34.07 21.45 8.45
CA GLN A 590 33.53 20.36 9.27
C GLN A 590 34.37 19.09 9.14
N ILE A 591 34.73 18.69 7.92
CA ILE A 591 35.57 17.51 7.68
C ILE A 591 36.93 17.66 8.38
N LEU A 592 37.57 18.84 8.29
CA LEU A 592 38.84 19.09 8.95
C LEU A 592 38.70 19.06 10.48
N HIS A 593 37.66 19.66 11.04
CA HIS A 593 37.38 19.62 12.47
C HIS A 593 37.14 18.20 13.00
N ILE A 594 36.42 17.35 12.26
CA ILE A 594 36.18 15.95 12.63
C ILE A 594 37.52 15.19 12.70
N TYR A 595 38.38 15.36 11.70
CA TYR A 595 39.70 14.72 11.66
C TYR A 595 40.60 15.17 12.77
N LEU A 596 40.71 16.48 13.03
CA LEU A 596 41.52 17.05 14.12
C LEU A 596 41.09 16.53 15.48
N LYS A 597 39.77 16.35 15.69
CA LYS A 597 39.28 15.75 16.93
C LYS A 597 39.70 14.30 17.12
N CYS A 598 39.83 13.53 16.03
CA CYS A 598 40.30 12.14 16.06
C CYS A 598 41.82 12.05 16.28
N THR A 599 42.61 12.97 15.70
CA THR A 599 44.07 12.99 15.80
C THR A 599 44.60 13.60 17.10
N GLY A 600 43.73 14.19 17.94
CA GLY A 600 44.11 14.69 19.26
C GLY A 600 44.95 15.97 19.21
N ALA A 601 44.65 16.90 18.31
CA ALA A 601 45.27 18.23 18.27
C ALA A 601 45.18 18.93 19.64
N PRO A 602 46.24 19.58 20.11
CA PRO A 602 46.28 20.20 21.45
C PRO A 602 45.23 21.29 21.59
N SER A 603 44.26 21.08 22.49
CA SER A 603 43.28 22.09 22.87
C SER A 603 44.02 23.29 23.49
N GLU A 604 43.67 24.52 23.06
CA GLU A 604 44.25 25.82 23.45
C GLU A 604 44.23 26.20 24.95
N LYS A 605 44.09 25.26 25.85
CA LYS A 605 44.10 25.55 27.31
C LYS A 605 45.29 24.88 27.99
N LYS A 606 46.50 25.38 27.73
CA LYS A 606 47.66 25.17 28.63
C LYS A 606 48.37 26.48 28.83
N GLU A 607 48.55 26.82 30.09
CA GLU A 607 49.31 27.98 30.55
C GLU A 607 50.76 27.94 29.99
N PRO A 608 51.36 29.10 29.65
CA PRO A 608 52.62 29.18 28.86
C PRO A 608 53.92 28.87 29.64
N ASN A 609 53.91 28.28 30.83
CA ASN A 609 55.12 28.21 31.67
C ASN A 609 55.44 26.84 32.27
N GLN A 610 55.31 25.73 31.55
CA GLN A 610 55.94 24.49 31.98
C GLN A 610 56.70 23.84 30.79
N PRO A 611 58.00 23.43 30.98
CA PRO A 611 58.71 22.65 29.96
C PRO A 611 58.09 21.26 29.98
N VAL A 612 57.20 20.99 29.04
CA VAL A 612 56.60 19.66 28.87
C VAL A 612 57.52 18.84 27.98
N LEU A 613 58.11 17.81 28.54
CA LEU A 613 58.67 16.69 27.78
C LEU A 613 57.48 16.08 26.99
N HIS A 614 57.43 16.36 25.68
CA HIS A 614 56.42 15.80 24.78
C HIS A 614 56.71 14.30 24.57
N TRP A 615 56.06 13.46 25.34
CA TRP A 615 55.94 12.05 25.01
C TRP A 615 54.76 11.89 24.10
N ILE A 616 55.04 11.52 22.82
CA ILE A 616 53.97 11.15 21.86
C ILE A 616 53.51 9.76 22.29
N LEU A 617 52.33 9.70 22.94
CA LEU A 617 51.69 8.43 23.24
C LEU A 617 51.11 7.86 21.94
N PRO A 618 51.42 6.60 21.57
CA PRO A 618 50.85 5.98 20.39
C PRO A 618 49.32 5.90 20.54
N LEU A 619 48.61 6.23 19.47
CA LEU A 619 47.14 6.02 19.40
C LEU A 619 46.82 4.54 19.61
N GLY A 620 45.76 4.23 20.35
CA GLY A 620 45.23 2.88 20.43
C GLY A 620 44.78 2.37 19.04
N SER A 621 44.74 1.05 18.85
CA SER A 621 44.41 0.43 17.55
C SER A 621 43.12 0.95 16.93
N ALA A 622 42.04 1.05 17.71
CA ALA A 622 40.73 1.56 17.24
C ALA A 622 40.79 3.01 16.73
N LYS A 623 41.58 3.89 17.42
CA LYS A 623 41.75 5.27 16.94
C LYS A 623 42.65 5.35 15.70
N LYS A 624 43.63 4.45 15.53
CA LYS A 624 44.44 4.36 14.32
C LYS A 624 43.58 3.97 13.11
N GLU A 625 42.69 3.00 13.29
CA GLU A 625 41.77 2.55 12.26
C GLU A 625 40.76 3.66 11.88
N GLU A 626 40.27 4.39 12.87
CA GLU A 626 39.37 5.53 12.64
C GLU A 626 40.08 6.65 11.84
N VAL A 627 41.27 7.03 12.20
CA VAL A 627 42.10 8.03 11.47
C VAL A 627 42.39 7.55 10.05
N ALA A 628 42.74 6.29 9.88
CA ALA A 628 42.98 5.71 8.55
C ALA A 628 41.71 5.75 7.69
N ALA A 629 40.53 5.39 8.26
CA ALA A 629 39.26 5.41 7.55
C ALA A 629 38.84 6.83 7.11
N ARG A 630 39.24 7.87 7.86
CA ARG A 630 38.92 9.28 7.54
C ARG A 630 39.93 9.95 6.60
N THR A 631 41.10 9.39 6.44
CA THR A 631 42.20 10.00 5.67
C THR A 631 41.80 10.34 4.25
N SER A 632 41.11 9.44 3.53
CA SER A 632 40.72 9.68 2.15
C SER A 632 39.74 10.85 2.00
N LEU A 633 38.80 11.02 2.96
CA LEU A 633 37.84 12.13 2.97
C LEU A 633 38.52 13.47 3.22
N VAL A 634 39.46 13.51 4.16
CA VAL A 634 40.26 14.71 4.47
C VAL A 634 41.15 15.12 3.30
N VAL A 635 41.81 14.16 2.66
CA VAL A 635 42.58 14.41 1.45
C VAL A 635 41.70 15.02 0.36
N SER A 636 40.52 14.47 0.13
CA SER A 636 39.55 15.04 -0.83
C SER A 636 39.17 16.48 -0.47
N ALA A 637 38.88 16.76 0.81
CA ALA A 637 38.55 18.13 1.24
C ALA A 637 39.72 19.11 1.06
N LEU A 638 40.94 18.69 1.35
CA LEU A 638 42.17 19.50 1.13
C LEU A 638 42.41 19.74 -0.37
N GLU A 639 42.20 18.74 -1.23
CA GLU A 639 42.28 18.90 -2.69
C GLU A 639 41.24 19.91 -3.21
N VAL A 640 40.03 19.91 -2.68
CA VAL A 640 39.00 20.90 -2.98
C VAL A 640 39.48 22.30 -2.57
N ILE A 641 40.02 22.46 -1.36
CA ILE A 641 40.57 23.75 -0.88
C ILE A 641 41.72 24.22 -1.77
N ARG A 642 42.59 23.30 -2.20
CA ARG A 642 43.67 23.62 -3.14
C ARG A 642 43.17 24.11 -4.49
N GLY A 643 42.04 23.61 -4.95
CA GLY A 643 41.40 23.96 -6.19
C GLY A 643 40.56 25.25 -6.16
N PHE A 644 40.42 25.90 -5.01
CA PHE A 644 39.65 27.15 -4.91
C PHE A 644 40.26 28.26 -5.80
N GLU A 645 39.39 29.00 -6.46
CA GLU A 645 39.82 30.24 -7.12
C GLU A 645 40.42 31.22 -6.13
N ARG A 646 41.35 32.02 -6.59
CA ARG A 646 42.15 32.93 -5.73
C ARG A 646 41.27 33.87 -4.89
N ASP A 647 40.19 34.35 -5.43
CA ASP A 647 39.26 35.29 -4.73
C ASP A 647 38.44 34.54 -3.67
N LEU A 648 37.97 33.34 -3.97
CA LEU A 648 37.28 32.47 -2.99
C LEU A 648 38.23 32.11 -1.85
N PHE A 649 39.48 31.69 -2.19
CA PHE A 649 40.46 31.35 -1.18
C PHE A 649 40.79 32.51 -0.25
N LYS A 650 40.96 33.70 -0.77
CA LYS A 650 41.15 34.95 0.04
C LYS A 650 40.01 35.21 1.01
N ARG A 651 38.77 34.98 0.57
CA ARG A 651 37.58 35.20 1.41
C ARG A 651 37.50 34.18 2.57
N CYS A 652 37.90 32.94 2.34
CA CYS A 652 37.77 31.85 3.32
C CYS A 652 39.06 31.53 4.10
N VAL A 653 40.21 32.12 3.71
CA VAL A 653 41.50 31.82 4.36
C VAL A 653 41.48 32.10 5.89
N GLN A 654 40.81 33.15 6.33
CA GLN A 654 40.73 33.48 7.77
C GLN A 654 40.05 32.36 8.60
N ARG A 655 39.11 31.67 8.00
CA ARG A 655 38.38 30.54 8.63
C ARG A 655 39.21 29.24 8.55
N LEU A 656 39.80 28.98 7.38
CA LEU A 656 40.53 27.71 7.12
C LEU A 656 41.92 27.69 7.72
N PHE A 657 42.63 28.85 7.80
CA PHE A 657 44.03 28.92 8.21
C PHE A 657 44.32 28.30 9.58
N PRO A 658 43.49 28.56 10.65
CA PRO A 658 43.72 27.94 11.94
C PRO A 658 43.68 26.41 11.86
N LEU A 659 42.75 25.85 11.10
CA LEU A 659 42.57 24.40 10.93
C LEU A 659 43.79 23.79 10.16
N LEU A 660 44.26 24.48 9.14
CA LEU A 660 45.44 24.04 8.40
C LEU A 660 46.70 24.06 9.28
N VAL A 661 46.86 25.05 10.18
CA VAL A 661 47.94 25.11 11.18
C VAL A 661 47.80 23.97 12.20
N ASP A 662 46.60 23.67 12.66
CA ASP A 662 46.38 22.57 13.60
C ASP A 662 46.65 21.20 12.96
N LEU A 663 46.36 21.06 11.65
CA LEU A 663 46.73 19.86 10.88
C LEU A 663 48.25 19.69 10.77
N VAL A 664 49.02 20.79 10.60
CA VAL A 664 50.51 20.77 10.60
C VAL A 664 51.02 20.32 11.99
N ARG A 665 50.37 20.78 13.06
CA ARG A 665 50.76 20.44 14.44
C ARG A 665 50.33 19.04 14.87
N SER A 666 49.42 18.42 14.11
CA SER A 666 48.91 17.10 14.46
C SER A 666 49.95 16.00 14.25
N GLU A 667 50.38 15.38 15.35
CA GLU A 667 51.43 14.36 15.38
C GLU A 667 50.98 13.01 14.80
N HIS A 668 49.67 12.78 14.73
CA HIS A 668 49.05 11.53 14.24
C HIS A 668 48.42 11.66 12.85
N SER A 669 48.67 12.77 12.17
CA SER A 669 48.19 13.00 10.80
C SER A 669 48.89 12.06 9.82
N SER A 670 48.15 11.54 8.83
CA SER A 670 48.74 10.65 7.81
C SER A 670 49.71 11.40 6.90
N GLY A 671 50.70 10.69 6.32
CA GLY A 671 51.66 11.26 5.38
C GLY A 671 50.99 11.85 4.12
N GLU A 672 49.89 11.27 3.68
CA GLU A 672 49.12 11.77 2.54
C GLU A 672 48.47 13.15 2.83
N VAL A 673 47.90 13.33 4.02
CA VAL A 673 47.38 14.61 4.47
C VAL A 673 48.44 15.67 4.53
N GLN A 674 49.65 15.34 5.04
CA GLN A 674 50.79 16.24 5.12
C GLN A 674 51.33 16.67 3.75
N LEU A 675 51.32 15.77 2.76
CA LEU A 675 51.71 16.08 1.37
C LEU A 675 50.76 17.11 0.72
N VAL A 676 49.46 16.89 0.82
CA VAL A 676 48.47 17.82 0.24
C VAL A 676 48.51 19.17 0.97
N LEU A 677 48.64 19.13 2.30
CA LEU A 677 48.76 20.33 3.13
C LEU A 677 49.99 21.17 2.74
N SER A 678 51.17 20.52 2.54
CA SER A 678 52.37 21.18 2.03
C SER A 678 52.15 21.85 0.67
N SER A 679 51.45 21.17 -0.23
CA SER A 679 51.06 21.74 -1.53
C SER A 679 50.16 22.99 -1.39
N ILE A 680 49.17 22.99 -0.49
CA ILE A 680 48.29 24.16 -0.22
C ILE A 680 49.12 25.32 0.32
N LEU A 681 50.05 25.06 1.27
CA LEU A 681 50.92 26.10 1.83
C LEU A 681 51.79 26.76 0.75
N GLN A 682 52.31 25.95 -0.18
CA GLN A 682 53.15 26.44 -1.27
C GLN A 682 52.39 27.15 -2.38
N SER A 683 51.28 26.56 -2.83
CA SER A 683 50.56 27.06 -4.05
C SER A 683 49.48 28.09 -3.75
N CYS A 684 48.84 28.05 -2.57
CA CYS A 684 47.73 28.92 -2.23
C CYS A 684 48.10 30.03 -1.24
N ILE A 685 48.80 29.67 -0.14
CA ILE A 685 49.14 30.61 0.94
C ILE A 685 50.43 31.40 0.60
N GLY A 686 51.46 30.74 0.08
CA GLY A 686 52.72 31.37 -0.27
C GLY A 686 52.57 32.62 -1.18
N PRO A 687 51.83 32.56 -2.29
CA PRO A 687 51.55 33.70 -3.16
C PRO A 687 50.76 34.83 -2.51
N ILE A 688 50.02 34.57 -1.44
CA ILE A 688 49.29 35.63 -0.70
C ILE A 688 50.22 36.35 0.27
N ILE A 689 51.15 35.65 0.87
CA ILE A 689 52.12 36.23 1.83
C ILE A 689 53.20 37.02 1.12
N MET A 690 53.58 36.65 -0.11
CA MET A 690 54.63 37.29 -0.91
C MET A 690 54.12 38.52 -1.67
N GLN A 691 52.84 38.80 -1.67
CA GLN A 691 52.22 40.05 -2.20
C GLN A 691 52.04 41.08 -1.11
#